data_ec03802561de3f0cf794e8537e9c8f52
#
_entry.id   ec03802561de3f0cf794e8537e9c8f52
#
_cell.length_a   1.000
_cell.length_b   1.000
_cell.length_c   1.000
_cell.angle_alpha   90.00
_cell.angle_beta   90.00
_cell.angle_gamma   90.00
#
_symmetry.space_group_name_H-M   'P 1'
#
loop_
_entity.id
_entity.type
_entity.pdbx_description
1 polymer ?
#
loop_
_entity_poly.entity_id
_entity_poly.type
_entity_poly.pdbx_seq_one_letter_code
_entity_poly.pdbx_strand_id
1 'polypeptide(L)'
;GQRAASMTTHQREKIAIVGGGMSGLVAAFELSRTQALRDRFEVTVYQLGWRLGGKLASGRDPAQSMRNTEHGLHVWFGFYDNAFAVFRDVFERWQRPPGCPWTDWLDPFLRQQLTPVGETIDGKLGHWDVVWPLNGAVPGTGGVLPGPWGVVTELFNLVVELIRDVLGADGRALPYEAGPLPDAIEQRFAEAVRDVAAASPQEDERTPVGAGRTRTLEEVIAWVERWLARIGQDLEDTADDNFHGVIYLLKLIKRVVQALLRFRNNVDAHRLINIVDIGVAFLCGLLNPTYQIWRHGGDLDRINYLEFREWLIDNGAARNIVEGWSALSAVYDAFFQYRGGDNACPDYEAGTAARVFLRTVFTYKGAVLYLLTAGMGETVIGPMYEVLRAQGVRFEFFHKLRHVGLAAGTARLDRLEFERQAEVEAGPYRPTFVDAGLVCWPSEPFWDQLVDGERLRAEGVDFESHWDQHRGTPVVLRRGVDFDRVVSAVDLGSFKPLNSVDGSMFAEVLAASPRLARLADALPMIPSVAVQYWMGPTLEGLGWTAGRPAMVTWAYPQDVWADMTAVLQHEAWQGPDTPRSLHYFTGVWGAKTDLYARPATAADTPAIALADVTARTDAQFDRYVGTIWPKAVAATGGFDRSLVRSQYMRANVDPAECCVGSPTDTARLRPRAAESGVDGLVLAGNWVRNG
;
A
#
# COMPACT_ATOMS: atom_id res chain seq x y z
N GLY A 1 -58.98 -27.92 -8.82
CA GLY A 1 -58.49 -26.64 -9.31
C GLY A 1 -57.14 -26.32 -8.70
N GLN A 2 -56.07 -26.77 -9.34
CA GLN A 2 -54.69 -26.32 -8.99
C GLN A 2 -54.50 -24.93 -9.59
N ARG A 3 -54.33 -23.92 -8.71
CA ARG A 3 -53.83 -22.63 -9.13
C ARG A 3 -52.32 -22.80 -9.44
N ALA A 4 -51.93 -22.72 -10.69
CA ALA A 4 -50.57 -22.52 -11.11
C ALA A 4 -50.12 -21.17 -10.54
N ALA A 5 -49.16 -21.18 -9.62
CA ALA A 5 -48.50 -20.00 -9.19
C ALA A 5 -47.70 -19.45 -10.40
N SER A 6 -48.13 -18.32 -10.91
CA SER A 6 -47.37 -17.52 -11.88
C SER A 6 -46.08 -17.16 -11.22
N MET A 7 -44.99 -17.81 -11.59
CA MET A 7 -43.63 -17.32 -11.31
C MET A 7 -43.45 -16.04 -12.14
N THR A 8 -43.68 -14.92 -11.51
CA THR A 8 -43.17 -13.64 -12.03
C THR A 8 -41.68 -13.80 -12.16
N THR A 9 -41.19 -13.94 -13.37
CA THR A 9 -39.75 -13.80 -13.67
C THR A 9 -39.36 -12.37 -13.28
N HIS A 10 -38.80 -12.18 -12.07
CA HIS A 10 -38.23 -10.92 -11.70
C HIS A 10 -37.07 -10.64 -12.69
N GLN A 11 -37.23 -9.59 -13.49
CA GLN A 11 -36.17 -9.11 -14.38
C GLN A 11 -34.97 -8.76 -13.49
N ARG A 12 -33.81 -9.35 -13.82
CA ARG A 12 -32.57 -9.07 -13.08
C ARG A 12 -32.20 -7.59 -13.19
N GLU A 13 -31.76 -7.02 -12.08
CA GLU A 13 -31.24 -5.65 -12.03
C GLU A 13 -29.89 -5.61 -12.76
N LYS A 14 -29.78 -4.74 -13.76
CA LYS A 14 -28.58 -4.59 -14.58
C LYS A 14 -27.58 -3.64 -13.91
N ILE A 15 -26.41 -4.17 -13.58
CA ILE A 15 -25.34 -3.41 -12.93
C ILE A 15 -24.21 -3.19 -13.95
N ALA A 16 -23.94 -1.93 -14.26
CA ALA A 16 -22.75 -1.55 -15.02
C ALA A 16 -21.63 -1.17 -14.07
N ILE A 17 -20.51 -1.88 -14.15
CA ILE A 17 -19.27 -1.54 -13.41
C ILE A 17 -18.32 -0.88 -14.39
N VAL A 18 -17.93 0.36 -14.10
CA VAL A 18 -17.00 1.13 -14.92
C VAL A 18 -15.62 1.07 -14.29
N GLY A 19 -14.70 0.41 -14.94
CA GLY A 19 -13.34 0.16 -14.47
C GLY A 19 -13.12 -1.28 -13.99
N GLY A 20 -12.28 -2.02 -14.71
CA GLY A 20 -11.88 -3.40 -14.42
C GLY A 20 -10.59 -3.49 -13.58
N GLY A 21 -10.29 -2.48 -12.77
CA GLY A 21 -9.30 -2.57 -11.71
C GLY A 21 -9.80 -3.41 -10.53
N MET A 22 -8.94 -3.64 -9.53
CA MET A 22 -9.25 -4.53 -8.40
C MET A 22 -10.56 -4.17 -7.71
N SER A 23 -10.87 -2.89 -7.50
CA SER A 23 -12.12 -2.45 -6.86
C SER A 23 -13.36 -2.86 -7.65
N GLY A 24 -13.32 -2.72 -8.98
CA GLY A 24 -14.42 -3.13 -9.86
C GLY A 24 -14.58 -4.64 -9.91
N LEU A 25 -13.47 -5.39 -9.96
CA LEU A 25 -13.50 -6.86 -9.97
C LEU A 25 -14.02 -7.43 -8.65
N VAL A 26 -13.62 -6.87 -7.49
CA VAL A 26 -14.17 -7.27 -6.19
C VAL A 26 -15.66 -6.93 -6.11
N ALA A 27 -16.09 -5.77 -6.58
CA ALA A 27 -17.51 -5.44 -6.64
C ALA A 27 -18.29 -6.43 -7.51
N ALA A 28 -17.77 -6.80 -8.68
CA ALA A 28 -18.36 -7.82 -9.55
C ALA A 28 -18.43 -9.19 -8.85
N PHE A 29 -17.38 -9.57 -8.12
CA PHE A 29 -17.31 -10.82 -7.38
C PHE A 29 -18.37 -10.86 -6.26
N GLU A 30 -18.47 -9.83 -5.44
CA GLU A 30 -19.47 -9.76 -4.37
C GLU A 30 -20.92 -9.76 -4.91
N LEU A 31 -21.17 -9.14 -6.06
CA LEU A 31 -22.49 -9.12 -6.71
C LEU A 31 -22.85 -10.44 -7.42
N SER A 32 -21.91 -11.35 -7.63
CA SER A 32 -22.11 -12.61 -8.37
C SER A 32 -21.72 -13.88 -7.60
N ARG A 33 -21.20 -13.75 -6.37
CA ARG A 33 -20.58 -14.87 -5.64
C ARG A 33 -21.56 -15.99 -5.26
N THR A 34 -22.85 -15.72 -5.11
CA THR A 34 -23.88 -16.72 -4.80
C THR A 34 -24.91 -16.84 -5.91
N GLN A 35 -25.61 -17.98 -5.99
CA GLN A 35 -26.67 -18.16 -6.99
C GLN A 35 -27.78 -17.12 -6.81
N ALA A 36 -28.20 -16.83 -5.58
CA ALA A 36 -29.24 -15.84 -5.29
C ALA A 36 -28.87 -14.44 -5.81
N LEU A 37 -27.58 -14.06 -5.72
CA LEU A 37 -27.08 -12.78 -6.27
C LEU A 37 -27.09 -12.81 -7.80
N ARG A 38 -26.69 -13.91 -8.43
CA ARG A 38 -26.70 -14.05 -9.89
C ARG A 38 -28.12 -14.06 -10.44
N ASP A 39 -29.09 -14.58 -9.68
CA ASP A 39 -30.52 -14.55 -10.07
C ASP A 39 -31.10 -13.12 -9.95
N ARG A 40 -30.52 -12.28 -9.07
CA ARG A 40 -30.93 -10.91 -8.83
C ARG A 40 -30.25 -9.92 -9.76
N PHE A 41 -28.93 -10.06 -10.00
CA PHE A 41 -28.12 -9.10 -10.70
C PHE A 41 -27.59 -9.65 -12.03
N GLU A 42 -27.55 -8.79 -13.02
CA GLU A 42 -26.85 -8.98 -14.29
C GLU A 42 -25.69 -7.97 -14.34
N VAL A 43 -24.47 -8.46 -14.20
CA VAL A 43 -23.29 -7.63 -14.04
C VAL A 43 -22.48 -7.56 -15.34
N THR A 44 -22.16 -6.35 -15.77
CA THR A 44 -21.26 -6.09 -16.90
C THR A 44 -20.15 -5.12 -16.45
N VAL A 45 -18.89 -5.50 -16.70
CA VAL A 45 -17.71 -4.67 -16.45
C VAL A 45 -17.26 -4.03 -17.75
N TYR A 46 -17.17 -2.71 -17.77
CA TYR A 46 -16.67 -1.91 -18.89
C TYR A 46 -15.24 -1.50 -18.61
N GLN A 47 -14.33 -1.85 -19.49
CA GLN A 47 -12.89 -1.67 -19.32
C GLN A 47 -12.27 -0.88 -20.47
N LEU A 48 -11.46 0.09 -20.11
CA LEU A 48 -10.52 0.79 -20.97
C LEU A 48 -9.45 -0.19 -21.47
N GLY A 49 -9.16 -0.18 -22.78
CA GLY A 49 -8.12 -1.03 -23.35
C GLY A 49 -8.44 -2.54 -23.34
N TRP A 50 -7.41 -3.36 -23.31
CA TRP A 50 -7.48 -4.81 -23.61
C TRP A 50 -7.31 -5.73 -22.43
N ARG A 51 -6.95 -5.22 -21.25
CA ARG A 51 -6.63 -6.03 -20.06
C ARG A 51 -7.29 -5.48 -18.80
N LEU A 52 -7.47 -6.35 -17.83
CA LEU A 52 -7.95 -6.00 -16.49
C LEU A 52 -6.78 -5.73 -15.53
N GLY A 53 -7.12 -5.18 -14.38
CA GLY A 53 -6.20 -4.97 -13.26
C GLY A 53 -5.96 -3.51 -12.91
N GLY A 54 -6.10 -2.58 -13.85
CA GLY A 54 -5.80 -1.17 -13.60
C GLY A 54 -4.36 -0.99 -13.13
N LYS A 55 -4.14 -0.40 -11.96
CA LYS A 55 -2.79 -0.25 -11.37
C LYS A 55 -2.09 -1.57 -11.06
N LEU A 56 -2.85 -2.67 -10.95
CA LEU A 56 -2.33 -4.03 -10.73
C LEU A 56 -2.17 -4.81 -12.04
N ALA A 57 -2.35 -4.17 -13.18
CA ALA A 57 -2.19 -4.85 -14.46
C ALA A 57 -0.75 -5.27 -14.69
N SER A 58 -0.59 -6.47 -15.26
CA SER A 58 0.68 -6.96 -15.77
C SER A 58 0.50 -7.44 -17.21
N GLY A 59 1.61 -7.69 -17.90
CA GLY A 59 1.57 -8.17 -19.28
C GLY A 59 2.78 -8.97 -19.65
N ARG A 60 2.55 -10.08 -20.35
CA ARG A 60 3.58 -10.91 -20.94
C ARG A 60 4.01 -10.35 -22.29
N ASP A 61 5.31 -10.25 -22.50
CA ASP A 61 5.91 -9.77 -23.75
C ASP A 61 6.51 -10.94 -24.53
N PRO A 62 5.80 -11.44 -25.57
CA PRO A 62 6.29 -12.57 -26.38
C PRO A 62 7.57 -12.24 -27.14
N ALA A 63 7.80 -10.97 -27.48
CA ALA A 63 8.98 -10.54 -28.20
C ALA A 63 10.24 -10.54 -27.32
N GLN A 64 10.08 -10.60 -25.99
CA GLN A 64 11.18 -10.60 -25.02
C GLN A 64 11.02 -11.74 -24.00
N SER A 65 11.08 -12.98 -24.49
CA SER A 65 11.08 -14.20 -23.65
C SER A 65 9.91 -14.30 -22.67
N MET A 66 8.76 -13.81 -23.07
CA MET A 66 7.55 -13.79 -22.21
C MET A 66 7.79 -13.11 -20.86
N ARG A 67 8.71 -12.13 -20.81
CA ARG A 67 8.97 -11.37 -19.59
C ARG A 67 7.68 -10.70 -19.10
N ASN A 68 7.52 -10.66 -17.80
CA ASN A 68 6.36 -10.05 -17.17
C ASN A 68 6.65 -8.58 -16.82
N THR A 69 5.91 -7.66 -17.42
CA THR A 69 6.00 -6.22 -17.11
C THR A 69 4.84 -5.77 -16.24
N GLU A 70 5.13 -4.95 -15.25
CA GLU A 70 4.14 -4.48 -14.27
C GLU A 70 4.16 -2.96 -14.11
N HIS A 71 3.04 -2.41 -13.61
CA HIS A 71 2.89 -0.99 -13.31
C HIS A 71 3.62 -0.56 -12.03
N GLY A 72 4.10 -1.49 -11.23
CA GLY A 72 4.80 -1.21 -9.99
C GLY A 72 5.21 -2.47 -9.25
N LEU A 73 5.76 -2.28 -8.07
CA LEU A 73 6.01 -3.36 -7.12
C LEU A 73 4.73 -3.63 -6.33
N HIS A 74 4.23 -4.84 -6.42
CA HIS A 74 3.04 -5.27 -5.68
C HIS A 74 3.44 -6.21 -4.56
N VAL A 75 3.23 -5.76 -3.34
CA VAL A 75 3.43 -6.56 -2.12
C VAL A 75 2.12 -6.62 -1.33
N TRP A 76 1.91 -7.71 -0.61
CA TRP A 76 0.75 -7.85 0.26
C TRP A 76 1.19 -7.81 1.71
N PHE A 77 0.60 -6.92 2.49
CA PHE A 77 0.85 -6.92 3.94
C PHE A 77 0.08 -8.04 4.60
N GLY A 78 0.70 -8.70 5.58
CA GLY A 78 0.08 -9.80 6.31
C GLY A 78 -1.21 -9.44 7.06
N PHE A 79 -1.52 -8.15 7.17
CA PHE A 79 -2.78 -7.64 7.72
C PHE A 79 -3.86 -7.32 6.66
N TYR A 80 -3.65 -7.66 5.38
CA TYR A 80 -4.66 -7.47 4.32
C TYR A 80 -5.75 -8.53 4.39
N ASP A 81 -6.43 -8.66 5.52
CA ASP A 81 -7.38 -9.73 5.80
C ASP A 81 -8.47 -9.86 4.73
N ASN A 82 -9.09 -8.76 4.32
CA ASN A 82 -10.14 -8.79 3.31
C ASN A 82 -9.61 -9.23 1.93
N ALA A 83 -8.42 -8.75 1.54
CA ALA A 83 -7.82 -9.12 0.26
C ALA A 83 -7.48 -10.61 0.23
N PHE A 84 -6.84 -11.14 1.28
CA PHE A 84 -6.54 -12.58 1.37
C PHE A 84 -7.81 -13.44 1.44
N ALA A 85 -8.85 -13.00 2.15
CA ALA A 85 -10.10 -13.73 2.23
C ALA A 85 -10.80 -13.82 0.85
N VAL A 86 -10.87 -12.72 0.11
CA VAL A 86 -11.42 -12.69 -1.25
C VAL A 86 -10.57 -13.53 -2.19
N PHE A 87 -9.26 -13.39 -2.13
CA PHE A 87 -8.35 -14.16 -2.97
C PHE A 87 -8.49 -15.66 -2.75
N ARG A 88 -8.57 -16.12 -1.48
CA ARG A 88 -8.80 -17.53 -1.16
C ARG A 88 -10.10 -18.04 -1.73
N ASP A 89 -11.20 -17.31 -1.55
CA ASP A 89 -12.52 -17.70 -2.10
C ASP A 89 -12.50 -17.78 -3.64
N VAL A 90 -11.81 -16.85 -4.30
CA VAL A 90 -11.59 -16.88 -5.75
C VAL A 90 -10.76 -18.10 -6.16
N PHE A 91 -9.64 -18.35 -5.47
CA PHE A 91 -8.75 -19.47 -5.79
C PHE A 91 -9.42 -20.82 -5.62
N GLU A 92 -10.23 -21.00 -4.59
CA GLU A 92 -11.01 -22.23 -4.35
C GLU A 92 -12.06 -22.47 -5.44
N ARG A 93 -12.62 -21.44 -6.04
CA ARG A 93 -13.61 -21.53 -7.14
C ARG A 93 -12.98 -21.64 -8.51
N TRP A 94 -11.72 -21.24 -8.63
CA TRP A 94 -11.03 -21.17 -9.89
C TRP A 94 -10.76 -22.57 -10.47
N GLN A 95 -11.21 -22.80 -11.69
CA GLN A 95 -10.87 -24.00 -12.45
C GLN A 95 -9.49 -23.81 -13.07
N ARG A 96 -8.46 -24.22 -12.34
CA ARG A 96 -7.08 -24.04 -12.74
C ARG A 96 -6.78 -24.72 -14.08
N PRO A 97 -6.02 -24.06 -14.97
CA PRO A 97 -5.55 -24.68 -16.21
C PRO A 97 -4.72 -25.93 -15.93
N PRO A 98 -4.69 -26.90 -16.87
CA PRO A 98 -3.76 -28.03 -16.79
C PRO A 98 -2.31 -27.54 -16.65
N GLY A 99 -1.56 -28.13 -15.73
CA GLY A 99 -0.16 -27.76 -15.47
C GLY A 99 -0.01 -26.53 -14.58
N CYS A 100 -1.07 -26.03 -13.98
CA CYS A 100 -0.97 -24.94 -12.99
C CYS A 100 0.01 -25.32 -11.86
N PRO A 101 1.01 -24.51 -11.55
CA PRO A 101 2.00 -24.84 -10.53
C PRO A 101 1.45 -24.73 -9.10
N TRP A 102 0.30 -24.12 -8.91
CA TRP A 102 -0.29 -23.84 -7.60
C TRP A 102 -1.38 -24.87 -7.24
N THR A 103 -1.24 -25.49 -6.10
CA THR A 103 -2.19 -26.47 -5.53
C THR A 103 -2.95 -25.88 -4.36
N ASP A 104 -2.29 -25.04 -3.57
CA ASP A 104 -2.85 -24.30 -2.43
C ASP A 104 -2.92 -22.79 -2.76
N TRP A 105 -3.88 -22.11 -2.15
CA TRP A 105 -4.11 -20.69 -2.38
C TRP A 105 -2.95 -19.80 -1.88
N LEU A 106 -2.08 -20.30 -0.99
CA LEU A 106 -0.87 -19.60 -0.55
C LEU A 106 0.36 -19.85 -1.44
N ASP A 107 0.34 -20.84 -2.34
CA ASP A 107 1.48 -21.14 -3.22
C ASP A 107 1.98 -19.94 -4.05
N PRO A 108 1.09 -19.03 -4.52
CA PRO A 108 1.53 -17.82 -5.23
C PRO A 108 2.29 -16.81 -4.37
N PHE A 109 2.30 -16.97 -3.06
CA PHE A 109 2.84 -15.98 -2.12
C PHE A 109 4.12 -16.46 -1.45
N LEU A 110 5.12 -15.60 -1.42
CA LEU A 110 6.37 -15.82 -0.68
C LEU A 110 6.37 -14.97 0.58
N ARG A 111 6.52 -15.62 1.73
CA ARG A 111 6.67 -14.93 3.02
C ARG A 111 7.95 -14.11 3.03
N GLN A 112 7.84 -12.84 3.38
CA GLN A 112 8.94 -11.89 3.43
C GLN A 112 9.19 -11.45 4.88
N GLN A 113 10.40 -11.68 5.37
CA GLN A 113 10.84 -11.31 6.72
C GLN A 113 11.76 -10.09 6.71
N LEU A 114 12.67 -10.02 5.73
CA LEU A 114 13.70 -9.00 5.66
C LEU A 114 13.16 -7.76 4.96
N THR A 115 13.02 -6.67 5.71
CA THR A 115 12.65 -5.36 5.19
C THR A 115 13.75 -4.36 5.51
N PRO A 116 14.83 -4.28 4.73
CA PRO A 116 15.88 -3.33 4.96
C PRO A 116 15.37 -1.89 4.84
N VAL A 117 15.90 -1.02 5.66
CA VAL A 117 15.63 0.42 5.60
C VAL A 117 16.93 1.12 5.25
N GLY A 118 16.94 1.89 4.16
CA GLY A 118 18.08 2.72 3.81
C GLY A 118 18.30 3.79 4.86
N GLU A 119 19.56 4.03 5.22
CA GLU A 119 19.94 5.06 6.19
C GLU A 119 21.25 5.69 5.82
N THR A 120 21.43 6.95 6.17
CA THR A 120 22.71 7.66 5.98
C THR A 120 23.43 7.75 7.30
N ILE A 121 24.63 7.16 7.36
CA ILE A 121 25.50 7.18 8.53
C ILE A 121 26.80 7.84 8.10
N ASP A 122 27.23 8.89 8.80
CA ASP A 122 28.44 9.66 8.49
C ASP A 122 28.54 10.09 7.01
N GLY A 123 27.40 10.48 6.45
CA GLY A 123 27.29 10.93 5.05
C GLY A 123 27.35 9.81 4.01
N LYS A 124 27.37 8.56 4.43
CA LYS A 124 27.35 7.39 3.54
C LYS A 124 26.01 6.70 3.61
N LEU A 125 25.41 6.42 2.45
CA LEU A 125 24.21 5.63 2.35
C LEU A 125 24.54 4.16 2.63
N GLY A 126 23.83 3.57 3.57
CA GLY A 126 23.87 2.17 3.95
C GLY A 126 22.45 1.66 4.16
N HIS A 127 22.30 0.57 4.90
CA HIS A 127 21.00 0.04 5.26
C HIS A 127 20.99 -0.60 6.65
N TRP A 128 19.83 -0.61 7.24
CA TRP A 128 19.51 -1.36 8.45
C TRP A 128 18.63 -2.55 8.10
N ASP A 129 19.09 -3.77 8.38
CA ASP A 129 18.34 -4.99 8.11
C ASP A 129 17.31 -5.24 9.22
N VAL A 130 16.08 -4.87 8.95
CA VAL A 130 14.96 -5.12 9.85
C VAL A 130 14.38 -6.49 9.53
N VAL A 131 14.47 -7.42 10.49
CA VAL A 131 13.94 -8.78 10.35
C VAL A 131 12.69 -8.92 11.21
N TRP A 132 11.57 -9.29 10.59
CA TRP A 132 10.30 -9.52 11.26
C TRP A 132 10.10 -11.00 11.57
N PRO A 133 9.62 -11.37 12.76
CA PRO A 133 9.33 -12.75 13.07
C PRO A 133 8.19 -13.30 12.22
N LEU A 134 8.31 -14.53 11.76
CA LEU A 134 7.17 -15.26 11.20
C LEU A 134 6.27 -15.74 12.33
N ASN A 135 4.97 -15.83 12.07
CA ASN A 135 4.03 -16.44 13.00
C ASN A 135 3.17 -17.51 12.30
N GLY A 136 2.46 -18.32 13.08
CA GLY A 136 1.62 -19.41 12.57
C GLY A 136 0.21 -18.98 12.15
N ALA A 137 -0.12 -17.70 12.23
CA ALA A 137 -1.45 -17.23 11.88
C ALA A 137 -1.66 -17.25 10.36
N VAL A 138 -2.88 -17.55 9.94
CA VAL A 138 -3.27 -17.62 8.53
C VAL A 138 -3.83 -16.28 8.09
N PRO A 139 -3.29 -15.64 7.03
CA PRO A 139 -3.83 -14.38 6.53
C PRO A 139 -5.27 -14.57 6.01
N GLY A 140 -6.06 -13.50 6.09
CA GLY A 140 -7.48 -13.55 5.68
C GLY A 140 -8.44 -14.17 6.70
N THR A 141 -8.03 -14.30 7.97
CA THR A 141 -8.89 -14.84 9.04
C THR A 141 -9.49 -13.76 9.96
N GLY A 142 -9.33 -12.51 9.59
CA GLY A 142 -9.76 -11.36 10.40
C GLY A 142 -8.81 -11.05 11.55
N GLY A 143 -8.91 -9.87 12.11
CA GLY A 143 -8.12 -9.43 13.26
C GLY A 143 -8.66 -8.11 13.80
N VAL A 144 -8.60 -7.98 15.12
CA VAL A 144 -9.00 -6.77 15.83
C VAL A 144 -7.74 -6.14 16.41
N LEU A 145 -7.62 -4.83 16.31
CA LEU A 145 -6.55 -4.10 16.99
C LEU A 145 -6.72 -4.29 18.50
N PRO A 146 -5.62 -4.50 19.24
CA PRO A 146 -5.68 -4.59 20.69
C PRO A 146 -6.22 -3.28 21.29
N GLY A 147 -6.84 -3.37 22.45
CA GLY A 147 -7.25 -2.19 23.20
C GLY A 147 -6.06 -1.35 23.66
N PRO A 148 -6.30 -0.18 24.30
CA PRO A 148 -5.24 0.77 24.66
C PRO A 148 -4.13 0.12 25.46
N TRP A 149 -4.53 -0.73 26.39
CA TRP A 149 -3.60 -1.42 27.27
C TRP A 149 -2.78 -2.48 26.56
N GLY A 150 -3.41 -3.26 25.67
CA GLY A 150 -2.70 -4.23 24.83
C GLY A 150 -1.65 -3.57 23.94
N VAL A 151 -2.00 -2.43 23.32
CA VAL A 151 -1.05 -1.64 22.51
C VAL A 151 0.13 -1.16 23.35
N VAL A 152 -0.11 -0.61 24.54
CA VAL A 152 0.97 -0.14 25.43
C VAL A 152 1.88 -1.28 25.83
N THR A 153 1.30 -2.41 26.25
CA THR A 153 2.04 -3.56 26.74
C THR A 153 2.89 -4.20 25.62
N GLU A 154 2.33 -4.39 24.45
CA GLU A 154 3.03 -5.02 23.35
C GLU A 154 4.12 -4.13 22.74
N LEU A 155 3.88 -2.81 22.59
CA LEU A 155 4.92 -1.88 22.17
C LEU A 155 6.03 -1.75 23.23
N PHE A 156 5.69 -1.78 24.49
CA PHE A 156 6.69 -1.81 25.56
C PHE A 156 7.54 -3.06 25.49
N ASN A 157 6.94 -4.24 25.34
CA ASN A 157 7.67 -5.51 25.22
C ASN A 157 8.59 -5.50 23.98
N LEU A 158 8.11 -4.99 22.84
CA LEU A 158 8.90 -4.85 21.63
C LEU A 158 10.13 -3.96 21.87
N VAL A 159 9.95 -2.82 22.53
CA VAL A 159 11.05 -1.91 22.88
C VAL A 159 12.04 -2.58 23.82
N VAL A 160 11.56 -3.35 24.81
CA VAL A 160 12.40 -4.08 25.75
C VAL A 160 13.21 -5.17 25.04
N GLU A 161 12.62 -5.93 24.13
CA GLU A 161 13.33 -6.92 23.32
C GLU A 161 14.42 -6.27 22.46
N LEU A 162 14.12 -5.17 21.80
CA LEU A 162 15.12 -4.41 21.02
C LEU A 162 16.26 -3.88 21.90
N ILE A 163 15.95 -3.42 23.12
CA ILE A 163 16.98 -3.00 24.09
C ILE A 163 17.87 -4.19 24.47
N ARG A 164 17.29 -5.35 24.74
CA ARG A 164 18.03 -6.58 25.05
C ARG A 164 18.93 -7.01 23.89
N ASP A 165 18.42 -6.97 22.67
CA ASP A 165 19.19 -7.34 21.48
C ASP A 165 20.39 -6.41 21.25
N VAL A 166 20.19 -5.10 21.38
CA VAL A 166 21.27 -4.10 21.21
C VAL A 166 22.30 -4.17 22.35
N LEU A 167 21.85 -4.48 23.57
CA LEU A 167 22.72 -4.46 24.76
C LEU A 167 23.35 -5.82 25.07
N GLY A 168 22.83 -6.91 24.53
CA GLY A 168 23.29 -8.26 24.93
C GLY A 168 23.09 -9.37 23.94
N ALA A 169 23.76 -9.34 22.79
CA ALA A 169 23.80 -10.48 21.88
C ALA A 169 24.42 -11.77 22.51
N ASP A 170 25.04 -11.69 23.69
CA ASP A 170 25.81 -12.80 24.29
C ASP A 170 25.30 -13.31 25.66
N GLY A 171 24.12 -12.93 26.12
CA GLY A 171 23.57 -13.39 27.40
C GLY A 171 24.44 -13.08 28.62
N ARG A 172 25.46 -12.27 28.49
CA ARG A 172 26.26 -11.76 29.58
C ARG A 172 25.55 -10.52 30.13
N ALA A 173 25.16 -10.60 31.40
CA ALA A 173 24.87 -9.44 32.19
C ALA A 173 25.91 -8.38 31.86
N LEU A 174 25.45 -7.24 31.34
CA LEU A 174 26.34 -6.13 31.02
C LEU A 174 27.17 -5.86 32.29
N PRO A 175 28.50 -5.86 32.22
CA PRO A 175 29.29 -5.29 33.26
C PRO A 175 29.13 -3.78 33.10
N TYR A 176 27.94 -3.29 33.41
CA TYR A 176 27.72 -1.88 33.59
C TYR A 176 28.04 -1.56 35.04
N GLU A 177 29.26 -1.22 35.29
CA GLU A 177 29.55 -0.20 36.27
C GLU A 177 28.94 1.11 35.72
N ALA A 178 27.61 1.14 35.62
CA ALA A 178 26.88 2.37 35.55
C ALA A 178 27.20 3.07 36.85
N GLY A 179 27.91 4.15 36.76
CA GLY A 179 27.91 5.12 37.84
C GLY A 179 26.44 5.41 38.21
N PRO A 180 26.15 5.79 39.46
CA PRO A 180 24.78 6.02 39.90
C PRO A 180 24.04 6.91 38.87
N LEU A 181 22.79 6.58 38.61
CA LEU A 181 21.90 7.46 37.85
C LEU A 181 22.05 8.85 38.47
N PRO A 182 22.22 9.93 37.70
CA PRO A 182 22.35 11.25 38.25
C PRO A 182 21.21 11.45 39.29
N ASP A 183 21.54 11.88 40.49
CA ASP A 183 20.62 12.02 41.64
C ASP A 183 19.29 12.67 41.25
N ALA A 184 19.33 13.62 40.29
CA ALA A 184 18.15 14.27 39.76
C ALA A 184 17.21 13.35 38.95
N ILE A 185 17.73 12.29 38.33
CA ILE A 185 16.94 11.29 37.59
C ILE A 185 16.37 10.29 38.57
N GLU A 186 17.17 9.84 39.53
CA GLU A 186 16.72 8.95 40.59
C GLU A 186 15.63 9.59 41.46
N GLN A 187 15.79 10.85 41.78
CA GLN A 187 14.82 11.60 42.58
C GLN A 187 13.49 11.84 41.81
N ARG A 188 13.54 12.19 40.53
CA ARG A 188 12.34 12.33 39.67
C ARG A 188 11.65 11.00 39.42
N PHE A 189 12.43 9.91 39.30
CA PHE A 189 11.87 8.57 39.18
C PHE A 189 11.12 8.17 40.47
N ALA A 190 11.70 8.41 41.63
CA ALA A 190 11.09 8.17 42.92
C ALA A 190 9.86 9.06 43.19
N GLU A 191 9.85 10.32 42.69
CA GLU A 191 8.69 11.20 42.74
C GLU A 191 7.57 10.71 41.83
N ALA A 192 7.86 10.31 40.61
CA ALA A 192 6.89 9.74 39.66
C ALA A 192 6.25 8.46 40.16
N VAL A 193 7.03 7.58 40.76
CA VAL A 193 6.54 6.34 41.41
C VAL A 193 5.60 6.67 42.58
N ARG A 194 5.92 7.68 43.37
CA ARG A 194 5.07 8.13 44.47
C ARG A 194 3.77 8.76 44.02
N ASP A 195 3.82 9.56 42.93
CA ASP A 195 2.63 10.24 42.38
C ASP A 195 1.66 9.24 41.77
N VAL A 196 2.17 8.20 41.08
CA VAL A 196 1.35 7.12 40.54
C VAL A 196 0.80 6.21 41.64
N ALA A 197 1.60 5.91 42.67
CA ALA A 197 1.13 5.13 43.81
C ALA A 197 0.10 5.89 44.65
N ALA A 198 0.18 7.23 44.71
CA ALA A 198 -0.80 8.07 45.41
C ALA A 198 -2.13 8.22 44.67
N ALA A 199 -2.14 7.98 43.32
CA ALA A 199 -3.35 7.98 42.50
C ALA A 199 -4.09 6.63 42.52
N SER A 200 -3.54 5.59 43.15
CA SER A 200 -4.12 4.24 43.21
C SER A 200 -4.64 3.96 44.63
N PRO A 201 -5.92 3.59 44.81
CA PRO A 201 -6.55 3.54 46.13
C PRO A 201 -6.26 2.27 46.96
N GLN A 202 -5.38 1.38 46.60
CA GLN A 202 -5.11 0.19 47.40
C GLN A 202 -3.64 0.06 47.80
N GLU A 203 -3.46 0.22 49.11
CA GLU A 203 -2.26 -0.14 49.86
C GLU A 203 -2.06 -1.65 49.88
N ASP A 204 -0.92 -2.13 49.51
CA ASP A 204 0.04 -2.91 50.31
C ASP A 204 1.05 -3.57 49.39
N GLU A 205 2.17 -2.96 49.25
CA GLU A 205 3.46 -3.65 49.30
C GLU A 205 4.57 -2.59 49.20
N ARG A 206 5.32 -2.55 50.26
CA ARG A 206 6.43 -1.65 50.48
C ARG A 206 7.35 -1.57 49.29
N THR A 207 7.37 -0.41 48.68
CA THR A 207 8.40 -0.02 47.69
C THR A 207 9.78 -0.24 48.31
N PRO A 208 10.63 -1.09 47.75
CA PRO A 208 12.00 -1.13 48.21
C PRO A 208 12.77 -0.01 47.51
N VAL A 209 12.46 1.23 47.84
CA VAL A 209 13.33 2.37 47.55
C VAL A 209 14.17 2.59 48.81
N GLY A 210 15.11 1.69 49.01
CA GLY A 210 16.19 1.89 49.96
C GLY A 210 17.29 2.68 49.25
N ALA A 211 17.61 3.83 49.78
CA ALA A 211 18.76 4.60 49.38
C ALA A 211 20.02 3.71 49.37
N GLY A 212 20.75 3.67 48.23
CA GLY A 212 22.11 3.16 48.16
C GLY A 212 22.36 1.89 47.37
N ARG A 213 21.44 1.42 46.47
CA ARG A 213 21.75 0.32 45.53
C ARG A 213 21.63 0.77 44.08
N THR A 214 22.72 0.63 43.34
CA THR A 214 22.75 0.73 41.87
C THR A 214 21.84 -0.35 41.30
N ARG A 215 20.78 0.02 40.58
CA ARG A 215 19.90 -0.94 39.91
C ARG A 215 20.42 -1.23 38.52
N THR A 216 20.34 -2.48 38.13
CA THR A 216 20.63 -2.90 36.76
C THR A 216 19.46 -2.51 35.84
N LEU A 217 19.72 -2.35 34.53
CA LEU A 217 18.68 -2.10 33.54
C LEU A 217 17.58 -3.16 33.62
N GLU A 218 17.94 -4.44 33.81
CA GLU A 218 17.01 -5.55 33.98
C GLU A 218 16.09 -5.40 35.21
N GLU A 219 16.59 -4.87 36.30
CA GLU A 219 15.76 -4.58 37.48
C GLU A 219 14.75 -3.46 37.21
N VAL A 220 15.14 -2.45 36.40
CA VAL A 220 14.25 -1.36 35.98
C VAL A 220 13.19 -1.89 35.00
N ILE A 221 13.58 -2.69 34.02
CA ILE A 221 12.66 -3.32 33.06
C ILE A 221 11.66 -4.22 33.81
N ALA A 222 12.15 -5.13 34.65
CA ALA A 222 11.29 -6.03 35.41
C ALA A 222 10.35 -5.29 36.38
N TRP A 223 10.78 -4.15 36.88
CA TRP A 223 9.90 -3.31 37.70
C TRP A 223 8.78 -2.65 36.85
N VAL A 224 9.10 -2.11 35.67
CA VAL A 224 8.13 -1.54 34.75
C VAL A 224 7.17 -2.60 34.26
N GLU A 225 7.63 -3.78 33.89
CA GLU A 225 6.78 -4.92 33.50
C GLU A 225 5.75 -5.29 34.59
N ARG A 226 6.21 -5.42 35.84
CA ARG A 226 5.31 -5.70 36.99
C ARG A 226 4.30 -4.60 37.22
N TRP A 227 4.73 -3.35 37.07
CA TRP A 227 3.87 -2.19 37.25
C TRP A 227 2.82 -2.08 36.14
N LEU A 228 3.23 -2.28 34.89
CA LEU A 228 2.34 -2.33 33.73
C LEU A 228 1.29 -3.46 33.87
N ALA A 229 1.71 -4.65 34.29
CA ALA A 229 0.80 -5.77 34.52
C ALA A 229 -0.24 -5.49 35.60
N ARG A 230 0.12 -4.73 36.63
CA ARG A 230 -0.77 -4.37 37.75
C ARG A 230 -1.79 -3.31 37.35
N ILE A 231 -1.37 -2.27 36.63
CA ILE A 231 -2.26 -1.20 36.15
C ILE A 231 -3.18 -1.69 35.03
N GLY A 232 -2.71 -2.64 34.21
CA GLY A 232 -3.48 -3.17 33.09
C GLY A 232 -4.81 -3.79 33.49
N GLN A 233 -4.84 -4.45 34.65
CA GLN A 233 -6.06 -5.03 35.19
C GLN A 233 -7.05 -3.95 35.65
N ASP A 234 -6.54 -2.83 36.17
CA ASP A 234 -7.40 -1.75 36.67
C ASP A 234 -7.91 -0.82 35.55
N LEU A 235 -7.20 -0.73 34.43
CA LEU A 235 -7.55 0.16 33.32
C LEU A 235 -8.47 -0.47 32.25
N GLU A 236 -8.54 -1.79 32.15
CA GLU A 236 -9.54 -2.46 31.30
C GLU A 236 -10.97 -2.22 31.80
N ASP A 237 -11.12 -1.95 33.10
CA ASP A 237 -12.43 -1.72 33.76
C ASP A 237 -12.82 -0.24 33.87
N THR A 238 -11.93 0.71 33.57
CA THR A 238 -12.22 2.14 33.71
C THR A 238 -12.47 2.82 32.36
N ALA A 239 -13.70 3.29 32.18
CA ALA A 239 -14.11 4.16 31.05
C ALA A 239 -13.52 5.58 31.12
N ASP A 240 -12.54 5.84 31.96
CA ASP A 240 -11.91 7.15 32.15
C ASP A 240 -10.59 7.24 31.41
N ASP A 241 -10.50 8.20 30.46
CA ASP A 241 -9.29 8.53 29.66
C ASP A 241 -8.13 9.11 30.52
N ASN A 242 -8.00 8.73 31.76
CA ASN A 242 -7.00 9.30 32.66
C ASN A 242 -5.67 8.55 32.62
N PHE A 243 -4.98 8.63 31.46
CA PHE A 243 -3.67 8.00 31.25
C PHE A 243 -2.49 8.88 31.68
N HIS A 244 -2.67 9.95 32.43
CA HIS A 244 -1.59 10.90 32.79
C HIS A 244 -0.40 10.23 33.47
N GLY A 245 -0.65 9.28 34.38
CA GLY A 245 0.40 8.52 35.06
C GLY A 245 1.22 7.65 34.09
N VAL A 246 0.54 6.99 33.15
CA VAL A 246 1.19 6.14 32.12
C VAL A 246 2.05 7.00 31.19
N ILE A 247 1.51 8.12 30.72
CA ILE A 247 2.23 9.08 29.85
C ILE A 247 3.49 9.61 30.57
N TYR A 248 3.37 9.93 31.83
CA TYR A 248 4.50 10.40 32.63
C TYR A 248 5.60 9.34 32.76
N LEU A 249 5.21 8.10 33.03
CA LEU A 249 6.14 6.97 33.11
C LEU A 249 6.83 6.69 31.79
N LEU A 250 6.10 6.68 30.68
CA LEU A 250 6.67 6.48 29.34
C LEU A 250 7.72 7.55 29.03
N LYS A 251 7.44 8.81 29.34
CA LYS A 251 8.42 9.92 29.19
C LYS A 251 9.65 9.76 30.09
N LEU A 252 9.47 9.20 31.28
CA LEU A 252 10.58 8.91 32.18
C LEU A 252 11.45 7.76 31.63
N ILE A 253 10.86 6.66 31.17
CA ILE A 253 11.57 5.54 30.54
C ILE A 253 12.40 6.05 29.35
N LYS A 254 11.82 6.88 28.50
CA LYS A 254 12.54 7.51 27.39
C LYS A 254 13.80 8.26 27.87
N ARG A 255 13.68 9.08 28.91
CA ARG A 255 14.83 9.84 29.45
C ARG A 255 15.91 8.93 30.00
N VAL A 256 15.52 7.88 30.72
CA VAL A 256 16.46 6.89 31.28
C VAL A 256 17.22 6.16 30.16
N VAL A 257 16.49 5.66 29.16
CA VAL A 257 17.12 4.95 28.02
C VAL A 257 18.04 5.88 27.23
N GLN A 258 17.62 7.09 26.96
CA GLN A 258 18.45 8.08 26.28
C GLN A 258 19.71 8.43 27.09
N ALA A 259 19.61 8.56 28.39
CA ALA A 259 20.76 8.82 29.27
C ALA A 259 21.76 7.65 29.28
N LEU A 260 21.25 6.40 29.33
CA LEU A 260 22.08 5.20 29.33
C LEU A 260 22.80 4.97 27.99
N LEU A 261 22.16 5.29 26.86
CA LEU A 261 22.68 5.06 25.52
C LEU A 261 23.54 6.23 25.00
N ARG A 262 23.41 7.40 25.58
CA ARG A 262 24.12 8.62 25.14
C ARG A 262 25.66 8.48 25.16
N PHE A 263 26.20 7.57 26.00
CA PHE A 263 27.60 7.30 26.12
C PHE A 263 28.11 6.20 25.16
N ARG A 264 27.20 5.57 24.41
CA ARG A 264 27.56 4.57 23.40
C ARG A 264 27.54 5.21 22.03
N ASN A 265 28.70 5.40 21.46
CA ASN A 265 28.86 5.97 20.13
C ASN A 265 28.87 4.88 19.06
N ASN A 266 27.76 4.09 18.98
CA ASN A 266 27.60 3.10 17.93
C ASN A 266 26.22 3.26 17.25
N VAL A 267 26.09 2.70 16.03
CA VAL A 267 24.92 2.82 15.17
C VAL A 267 23.66 2.25 15.83
N ASP A 268 23.81 1.10 16.50
CA ASP A 268 22.66 0.41 17.12
C ASP A 268 22.10 1.18 18.31
N ALA A 269 22.96 1.84 19.10
CA ALA A 269 22.52 2.72 20.17
C ALA A 269 21.73 3.93 19.62
N HIS A 270 22.17 4.51 18.50
CA HIS A 270 21.44 5.60 17.85
C HIS A 270 20.07 5.13 17.31
N ARG A 271 20.02 3.96 16.67
CA ARG A 271 18.75 3.36 16.21
C ARG A 271 17.78 3.14 17.38
N LEU A 272 18.28 2.61 18.47
CA LEU A 272 17.48 2.36 19.67
C LEU A 272 16.97 3.66 20.31
N ILE A 273 17.80 4.71 20.39
CA ILE A 273 17.37 6.02 20.85
C ILE A 273 16.21 6.53 20.00
N ASN A 274 16.31 6.42 18.67
CA ASN A 274 15.28 6.87 17.75
C ASN A 274 13.98 6.04 17.90
N ILE A 275 14.09 4.71 18.02
CA ILE A 275 12.95 3.82 18.25
C ILE A 275 12.21 4.19 19.54
N VAL A 276 12.96 4.39 20.62
CA VAL A 276 12.36 4.76 21.92
C VAL A 276 11.77 6.16 21.87
N ASP A 277 12.43 7.11 21.19
CA ASP A 277 11.91 8.47 21.04
C ASP A 277 10.55 8.49 20.33
N ILE A 278 10.48 7.86 19.17
CA ILE A 278 9.28 7.80 18.34
C ILE A 278 8.21 6.90 18.98
N GLY A 279 8.59 5.72 19.49
CA GLY A 279 7.66 4.79 20.11
C GLY A 279 6.97 5.36 21.36
N VAL A 280 7.72 6.05 22.21
CA VAL A 280 7.16 6.72 23.38
C VAL A 280 6.25 7.89 22.98
N ALA A 281 6.64 8.70 22.01
CA ALA A 281 5.80 9.79 21.51
C ALA A 281 4.51 9.25 20.88
N PHE A 282 4.60 8.17 20.13
CA PHE A 282 3.45 7.48 19.55
C PHE A 282 2.47 6.98 20.61
N LEU A 283 2.96 6.29 21.65
CA LEU A 283 2.14 5.86 22.77
C LEU A 283 1.54 7.04 23.53
N CYS A 284 2.34 8.07 23.83
CA CYS A 284 1.84 9.28 24.47
C CYS A 284 0.72 9.93 23.65
N GLY A 285 0.85 9.97 22.33
CA GLY A 285 -0.17 10.50 21.42
C GLY A 285 -1.45 9.68 21.44
N LEU A 286 -1.35 8.34 21.40
CA LEU A 286 -2.51 7.47 21.49
C LEU A 286 -3.26 7.61 22.84
N LEU A 287 -2.54 7.83 23.91
CA LEU A 287 -3.09 7.94 25.27
C LEU A 287 -3.44 9.39 25.65
N ASN A 288 -3.12 10.37 24.82
CA ASN A 288 -3.34 11.78 25.13
C ASN A 288 -4.85 12.07 25.26
N PRO A 289 -5.34 12.47 26.47
CA PRO A 289 -6.75 12.68 26.73
C PRO A 289 -7.36 13.81 25.89
N THR A 290 -6.55 14.71 25.34
CA THR A 290 -7.00 15.78 24.43
C THR A 290 -7.65 15.21 23.18
N TYR A 291 -7.17 14.08 22.67
CA TYR A 291 -7.68 13.46 21.45
C TYR A 291 -8.89 12.54 21.69
N GLN A 292 -9.08 12.06 22.93
CA GLN A 292 -10.20 11.20 23.35
C GLN A 292 -10.36 9.94 22.48
N ILE A 293 -9.27 9.38 21.97
CA ILE A 293 -9.29 8.23 21.05
C ILE A 293 -10.04 7.06 21.67
N TRP A 294 -9.67 6.67 22.88
CA TRP A 294 -10.21 5.48 23.55
C TRP A 294 -11.62 5.69 24.11
N ARG A 295 -11.94 6.90 24.51
CA ARG A 295 -13.32 7.25 24.94
C ARG A 295 -14.34 7.07 23.81
N HIS A 296 -13.86 7.10 22.57
CA HIS A 296 -14.66 6.86 21.36
C HIS A 296 -14.34 5.51 20.69
N GLY A 297 -13.97 4.48 21.48
CA GLY A 297 -13.80 3.11 20.99
C GLY A 297 -12.54 2.89 20.14
N GLY A 298 -11.48 3.67 20.36
CA GLY A 298 -10.25 3.57 19.58
C GLY A 298 -10.32 4.30 18.23
N ASP A 299 -11.15 5.34 18.14
CA ASP A 299 -11.35 6.12 16.92
C ASP A 299 -10.12 6.99 16.58
N LEU A 300 -9.24 6.45 15.75
CA LEU A 300 -8.03 7.15 15.27
C LEU A 300 -8.35 8.28 14.27
N ASP A 301 -9.53 8.32 13.67
CA ASP A 301 -9.89 9.42 12.75
C ASP A 301 -9.94 10.77 13.47
N ARG A 302 -10.03 10.76 14.78
CA ARG A 302 -10.02 11.96 15.64
C ARG A 302 -8.72 12.78 15.58
N ILE A 303 -7.63 12.16 15.14
CA ILE A 303 -6.33 12.85 14.97
C ILE A 303 -5.96 13.09 13.50
N ASN A 304 -6.85 12.80 12.54
CA ASN A 304 -6.57 12.99 11.11
C ASN A 304 -6.46 14.47 10.69
N TYR A 305 -6.84 15.42 11.53
CA TYR A 305 -6.61 16.85 11.32
C TYR A 305 -5.15 17.28 11.56
N LEU A 306 -4.31 16.38 12.05
CA LEU A 306 -2.87 16.57 12.28
C LEU A 306 -2.05 15.78 11.27
N GLU A 307 -0.93 16.33 10.87
CA GLU A 307 0.10 15.61 10.12
C GLU A 307 0.87 14.69 11.05
N PHE A 308 1.24 13.50 10.59
CA PHE A 308 1.76 12.42 11.44
C PHE A 308 3.08 12.80 12.15
N ARG A 309 4.03 13.45 11.46
CA ARG A 309 5.29 13.92 12.04
C ARG A 309 5.05 15.00 13.10
N GLU A 310 4.20 15.97 12.81
CA GLU A 310 3.85 17.03 13.76
C GLU A 310 3.11 16.46 14.97
N TRP A 311 2.19 15.50 14.77
CA TRP A 311 1.54 14.80 15.89
C TRP A 311 2.53 14.07 16.79
N LEU A 312 3.56 13.43 16.25
CA LEU A 312 4.63 12.82 17.05
C LEU A 312 5.41 13.87 17.85
N ILE A 313 5.75 15.00 17.23
CA ILE A 313 6.45 16.11 17.89
C ILE A 313 5.62 16.70 19.03
N ASP A 314 4.33 16.95 18.80
CA ASP A 314 3.40 17.47 19.80
C ASP A 314 3.27 16.53 21.01
N ASN A 315 3.50 15.23 20.80
CA ASN A 315 3.47 14.23 21.87
C ASN A 315 4.86 13.86 22.42
N GLY A 316 5.87 14.63 22.07
CA GLY A 316 7.18 14.62 22.72
C GLY A 316 8.32 13.97 21.95
N ALA A 317 8.15 13.66 20.66
CA ALA A 317 9.27 13.26 19.80
C ALA A 317 10.22 14.43 19.55
N ALA A 318 11.50 14.13 19.43
CA ALA A 318 12.49 15.12 19.06
C ALA A 318 12.40 15.45 17.57
N ARG A 319 12.25 16.73 17.23
CA ARG A 319 12.06 17.19 15.83
C ARG A 319 13.17 16.70 14.89
N ASN A 320 14.43 16.76 15.33
CA ASN A 320 15.57 16.29 14.53
C ASN A 320 15.52 14.76 14.25
N ILE A 321 14.93 13.97 15.14
CA ILE A 321 14.69 12.53 14.92
C ILE A 321 13.54 12.34 13.94
N VAL A 322 12.43 13.03 14.17
CA VAL A 322 11.23 12.92 13.30
C VAL A 322 11.56 13.31 11.86
N GLU A 323 12.32 14.36 11.64
CA GLU A 323 12.66 14.85 10.30
C GLU A 323 13.84 14.11 9.66
N GLY A 324 14.75 13.55 10.46
CA GLY A 324 16.00 12.99 9.97
C GLY A 324 16.11 11.47 9.99
N TRP A 325 15.20 10.76 10.66
CA TRP A 325 15.31 9.30 10.77
C TRP A 325 14.64 8.56 9.62
N SER A 326 15.43 7.81 8.84
CA SER A 326 15.01 7.12 7.63
C SER A 326 13.89 6.11 7.88
N ALA A 327 13.88 5.40 9.02
CA ALA A 327 12.83 4.43 9.32
C ALA A 327 11.45 5.09 9.47
N LEU A 328 11.37 6.35 9.90
CA LEU A 328 10.11 7.08 9.87
C LEU A 328 9.76 7.52 8.45
N SER A 329 10.74 7.93 7.65
CA SER A 329 10.54 8.23 6.23
C SER A 329 10.06 7.01 5.45
N ALA A 330 10.48 5.79 5.84
CA ALA A 330 10.03 4.54 5.23
C ALA A 330 8.51 4.35 5.25
N VAL A 331 7.82 4.90 6.25
CA VAL A 331 6.35 4.88 6.32
C VAL A 331 5.75 5.73 5.18
N TYR A 332 6.38 6.86 4.86
CA TYR A 332 5.93 7.72 3.76
C TYR A 332 6.27 7.11 2.39
N ASP A 333 7.46 6.55 2.24
CA ASP A 333 7.93 5.92 1.00
C ASP A 333 7.09 4.67 0.65
N ALA A 334 6.84 3.80 1.62
CA ALA A 334 6.09 2.57 1.41
C ALA A 334 4.63 2.82 0.97
N PHE A 335 4.04 3.96 1.35
CA PHE A 335 2.65 4.30 1.06
C PHE A 335 2.51 5.53 0.16
N PHE A 336 3.61 6.03 -0.42
CA PHE A 336 3.62 7.18 -1.33
C PHE A 336 2.97 8.45 -0.74
N GLN A 337 3.20 8.71 0.55
CA GLN A 337 2.53 9.81 1.26
C GLN A 337 3.29 11.14 1.08
N TYR A 338 3.38 11.55 -0.16
CA TYR A 338 4.03 12.79 -0.58
C TYR A 338 3.08 13.59 -1.48
N ARG A 339 2.83 14.83 -1.11
CA ARG A 339 1.91 15.71 -1.85
C ARG A 339 2.37 15.88 -3.30
N GLY A 340 1.54 15.45 -4.25
CA GLY A 340 1.85 15.51 -5.68
C GLY A 340 3.07 14.67 -6.13
N GLY A 341 3.52 13.71 -5.30
CA GLY A 341 4.70 12.90 -5.57
C GLY A 341 6.02 13.61 -5.28
N ASP A 342 5.99 14.77 -4.63
CA ASP A 342 7.21 15.49 -4.23
C ASP A 342 7.67 15.02 -2.85
N ASN A 343 8.80 14.29 -2.79
CA ASN A 343 9.35 13.77 -1.55
C ASN A 343 9.88 14.84 -0.58
N ALA A 344 9.98 16.10 -1.02
CA ALA A 344 10.20 17.23 -0.12
C ALA A 344 8.92 17.69 0.60
N CYS A 345 7.76 17.16 0.21
CA CYS A 345 6.46 17.54 0.74
C CYS A 345 5.72 16.33 1.35
N PRO A 346 6.26 15.70 2.42
CA PRO A 346 5.57 14.62 3.12
C PRO A 346 4.28 15.15 3.75
N ASP A 347 3.19 14.40 3.59
CA ASP A 347 1.88 14.78 4.13
C ASP A 347 1.04 13.54 4.36
N TYR A 348 0.94 13.11 5.61
CA TYR A 348 0.22 11.91 6.01
C TYR A 348 -0.62 12.20 7.25
N GLU A 349 -1.94 12.07 7.16
CA GLU A 349 -2.82 12.26 8.32
C GLU A 349 -2.52 11.26 9.43
N ALA A 350 -2.43 11.76 10.66
CA ALA A 350 -1.89 11.02 11.80
C ALA A 350 -2.69 9.76 12.16
N GLY A 351 -4.02 9.80 12.10
CA GLY A 351 -4.85 8.66 12.45
C GLY A 351 -4.76 7.52 11.45
N THR A 352 -4.67 7.84 10.16
CA THR A 352 -4.47 6.84 9.10
C THR A 352 -3.08 6.22 9.21
N ALA A 353 -2.03 7.01 9.42
CA ALA A 353 -0.67 6.53 9.65
C ALA A 353 -0.58 5.65 10.89
N ALA A 354 -1.17 6.07 12.02
CA ALA A 354 -1.21 5.30 13.25
C ALA A 354 -1.92 3.96 13.06
N ARG A 355 -3.04 3.93 12.33
CA ARG A 355 -3.78 2.69 12.04
C ARG A 355 -2.95 1.72 11.22
N VAL A 356 -2.26 2.19 10.19
CA VAL A 356 -1.38 1.36 9.36
C VAL A 356 -0.24 0.80 10.19
N PHE A 357 0.41 1.63 11.00
CA PHE A 357 1.49 1.20 11.89
C PHE A 357 1.02 0.12 12.86
N LEU A 358 -0.08 0.35 13.58
CA LEU A 358 -0.65 -0.62 14.53
C LEU A 358 -1.03 -1.95 13.84
N ARG A 359 -1.63 -1.89 12.65
CA ARG A 359 -1.95 -3.10 11.89
C ARG A 359 -0.70 -3.85 11.43
N THR A 360 0.32 -3.13 10.96
CA THR A 360 1.58 -3.72 10.54
C THR A 360 2.28 -4.43 11.70
N VAL A 361 2.28 -3.86 12.89
CA VAL A 361 2.99 -4.42 14.05
C VAL A 361 2.19 -5.54 14.74
N PHE A 362 0.88 -5.35 14.94
CA PHE A 362 0.10 -6.22 15.84
C PHE A 362 -0.85 -7.20 15.14
N THR A 363 -1.18 -6.99 13.87
CA THR A 363 -2.21 -7.82 13.23
C THR A 363 -1.75 -8.56 12.00
N TYR A 364 -0.45 -8.49 11.63
CA TYR A 364 0.02 -9.28 10.52
C TYR A 364 -0.01 -10.79 10.82
N LYS A 365 -0.29 -11.56 9.80
CA LYS A 365 -0.42 -13.03 9.89
C LYS A 365 0.54 -13.71 8.95
N GLY A 366 1.20 -14.72 9.44
CA GLY A 366 2.22 -15.49 8.73
C GLY A 366 3.53 -14.72 8.58
N ALA A 367 3.53 -13.67 7.78
CA ALA A 367 4.66 -12.76 7.54
C ALA A 367 4.17 -11.31 7.49
N VAL A 368 5.05 -10.35 7.76
CA VAL A 368 4.73 -8.93 7.66
C VAL A 368 4.39 -8.53 6.23
N LEU A 369 5.10 -9.09 5.25
CA LEU A 369 4.89 -8.90 3.82
C LEU A 369 4.89 -10.25 3.09
N TYR A 370 4.21 -10.26 1.96
CA TYR A 370 4.21 -11.34 0.99
C TYR A 370 4.57 -10.78 -0.39
N LEU A 371 5.56 -11.37 -1.02
CA LEU A 371 5.88 -11.17 -2.42
C LEU A 371 5.16 -12.20 -3.28
N LEU A 372 5.03 -11.94 -4.57
CA LEU A 372 4.38 -12.85 -5.50
C LEU A 372 5.41 -13.71 -6.24
N THR A 373 5.01 -14.94 -6.59
CA THR A 373 5.84 -15.87 -7.38
C THR A 373 5.65 -15.69 -8.90
N ALA A 374 4.61 -14.98 -9.30
CA ALA A 374 4.32 -14.61 -10.69
C ALA A 374 3.80 -13.17 -10.71
N GLY A 375 3.55 -12.60 -11.87
CA GLY A 375 2.96 -11.28 -12.00
C GLY A 375 1.59 -11.18 -11.36
N MET A 376 1.20 -9.97 -10.98
CA MET A 376 -0.11 -9.70 -10.37
C MET A 376 -1.26 -10.10 -11.30
N GLY A 377 -1.06 -9.93 -12.61
CA GLY A 377 -2.01 -10.33 -13.64
C GLY A 377 -2.30 -11.83 -13.63
N GLU A 378 -1.27 -12.66 -13.48
CA GLU A 378 -1.42 -14.12 -13.44
C GLU A 378 -1.85 -14.63 -12.08
N THR A 379 -1.35 -13.99 -11.01
CA THR A 379 -1.60 -14.42 -9.63
C THR A 379 -3.03 -14.10 -9.19
N VAL A 380 -3.49 -12.90 -9.45
CA VAL A 380 -4.75 -12.38 -8.88
C VAL A 380 -5.80 -12.10 -9.96
N ILE A 381 -5.43 -11.33 -10.99
CA ILE A 381 -6.41 -10.80 -11.95
C ILE A 381 -6.91 -11.89 -12.89
N GLY A 382 -6.04 -12.80 -13.36
CA GLY A 382 -6.41 -13.91 -14.23
C GLY A 382 -7.40 -14.89 -13.57
N PRO A 383 -7.07 -15.43 -12.39
CA PRO A 383 -8.03 -16.26 -11.63
C PRO A 383 -9.36 -15.58 -11.37
N MET A 384 -9.34 -14.30 -10.98
CA MET A 384 -10.58 -13.54 -10.72
C MET A 384 -11.40 -13.37 -12.01
N TYR A 385 -10.77 -13.04 -13.13
CA TYR A 385 -11.45 -12.95 -14.43
C TYR A 385 -12.14 -14.27 -14.81
N GLU A 386 -11.44 -15.40 -14.70
CA GLU A 386 -11.98 -16.71 -15.03
C GLU A 386 -13.17 -17.09 -14.12
N VAL A 387 -13.07 -16.84 -12.82
CA VAL A 387 -14.15 -17.08 -11.86
C VAL A 387 -15.36 -16.20 -12.17
N LEU A 388 -15.16 -14.92 -12.43
CA LEU A 388 -16.24 -13.99 -12.75
C LEU A 388 -16.95 -14.36 -14.06
N ARG A 389 -16.21 -14.77 -15.09
CA ARG A 389 -16.81 -15.29 -16.32
C ARG A 389 -17.66 -16.53 -16.06
N ALA A 390 -17.14 -17.47 -15.29
CA ALA A 390 -17.87 -18.69 -14.92
C ALA A 390 -19.16 -18.37 -14.11
N GLN A 391 -19.15 -17.25 -13.38
CA GLN A 391 -20.32 -16.75 -12.65
C GLN A 391 -21.29 -15.94 -13.52
N GLY A 392 -21.01 -15.77 -14.81
CA GLY A 392 -21.87 -15.08 -15.76
C GLY A 392 -21.68 -13.55 -15.83
N VAL A 393 -20.60 -13.02 -15.25
CA VAL A 393 -20.23 -11.61 -15.42
C VAL A 393 -19.74 -11.38 -16.85
N ARG A 394 -20.25 -10.34 -17.49
CA ARG A 394 -19.83 -9.92 -18.83
C ARG A 394 -18.73 -8.87 -18.75
N PHE A 395 -17.83 -8.87 -19.74
CA PHE A 395 -16.74 -7.92 -19.86
C PHE A 395 -16.79 -7.27 -21.25
N GLU A 396 -16.82 -5.95 -21.25
CA GLU A 396 -16.77 -5.10 -22.44
C GLU A 396 -15.44 -4.34 -22.44
N PHE A 397 -14.47 -4.87 -23.20
CA PHE A 397 -13.16 -4.24 -23.37
C PHE A 397 -13.20 -3.09 -24.39
N PHE A 398 -12.15 -2.29 -24.43
CA PHE A 398 -12.02 -1.13 -25.32
C PHE A 398 -13.12 -0.09 -25.15
N HIS A 399 -13.67 0.07 -23.94
CA HIS A 399 -14.69 1.06 -23.63
C HIS A 399 -14.09 2.17 -22.76
N LYS A 400 -13.71 3.28 -23.38
CA LYS A 400 -13.21 4.48 -22.70
C LYS A 400 -14.38 5.36 -22.29
N LEU A 401 -14.57 5.54 -20.96
CA LEU A 401 -15.59 6.44 -20.45
C LEU A 401 -15.27 7.88 -20.86
N ARG A 402 -16.28 8.59 -21.39
CA ARG A 402 -16.17 10.00 -21.78
C ARG A 402 -17.00 10.90 -20.90
N HIS A 403 -18.19 10.46 -20.51
CA HIS A 403 -19.09 11.29 -19.73
C HIS A 403 -20.08 10.46 -18.89
N VAL A 404 -20.38 10.97 -17.70
CA VAL A 404 -21.45 10.47 -16.81
C VAL A 404 -22.54 11.54 -16.73
N GLY A 405 -23.66 11.27 -17.39
CA GLY A 405 -24.75 12.24 -17.53
C GLY A 405 -25.88 12.01 -16.54
N LEU A 406 -26.42 13.10 -16.01
CA LEU A 406 -27.56 13.11 -15.11
C LEU A 406 -28.85 13.50 -15.86
N ALA A 407 -30.01 13.11 -15.32
CA ALA A 407 -31.27 13.61 -15.79
C ALA A 407 -31.37 15.11 -15.46
N ALA A 408 -31.82 15.89 -16.44
CA ALA A 408 -31.84 17.34 -16.38
C ALA A 408 -32.48 17.87 -15.08
N GLY A 409 -31.75 18.73 -14.38
CA GLY A 409 -32.20 19.37 -13.15
C GLY A 409 -32.29 18.45 -11.93
N THR A 410 -31.70 17.25 -11.98
CA THR A 410 -31.74 16.26 -10.88
C THR A 410 -30.35 15.73 -10.54
N ALA A 411 -30.22 15.12 -9.36
CA ALA A 411 -29.04 14.33 -8.96
C ALA A 411 -29.31 12.83 -9.23
N ARG A 412 -29.80 12.49 -10.41
CA ARG A 412 -30.14 11.13 -10.82
C ARG A 412 -29.38 10.75 -12.06
N LEU A 413 -28.66 9.63 -11.99
CA LEU A 413 -27.92 9.09 -13.12
C LEU A 413 -28.87 8.74 -14.27
N ASP A 414 -28.56 9.16 -15.48
CA ASP A 414 -29.36 8.97 -16.69
C ASP A 414 -28.63 8.15 -17.76
N ARG A 415 -27.36 8.48 -18.02
CA ARG A 415 -26.60 7.86 -19.10
C ARG A 415 -25.11 7.77 -18.81
N LEU A 416 -24.45 6.83 -19.49
CA LEU A 416 -22.99 6.73 -19.62
C LEU A 416 -22.64 6.90 -21.08
N GLU A 417 -21.70 7.76 -21.37
CA GLU A 417 -21.16 7.97 -22.71
C GLU A 417 -19.75 7.41 -22.80
N PHE A 418 -19.58 6.39 -23.63
CA PHE A 418 -18.31 5.74 -23.91
C PHE A 418 -17.85 6.06 -25.32
N GLU A 419 -16.56 5.88 -25.51
CA GLU A 419 -15.95 5.67 -26.81
C GLU A 419 -15.49 4.23 -26.89
N ARG A 420 -16.04 3.47 -27.82
CA ARG A 420 -15.53 2.14 -28.14
C ARG A 420 -14.27 2.31 -28.99
N GLN A 421 -13.13 2.04 -28.37
CA GLN A 421 -11.82 2.34 -28.91
C GLN A 421 -11.43 1.45 -30.09
N ALA A 422 -11.92 0.21 -30.13
CA ALA A 422 -11.71 -0.73 -31.21
C ALA A 422 -12.92 -1.65 -31.39
N GLU A 423 -13.14 -2.10 -32.60
CA GLU A 423 -14.13 -3.13 -32.95
C GLU A 423 -13.46 -4.50 -32.94
N VAL A 424 -14.16 -5.52 -32.42
CA VAL A 424 -13.69 -6.91 -32.40
C VAL A 424 -14.18 -7.62 -33.67
N GLU A 425 -13.32 -8.33 -34.37
CA GLU A 425 -13.62 -9.01 -35.66
C GLU A 425 -14.75 -10.01 -35.53
N ALA A 426 -14.75 -10.83 -34.47
CA ALA A 426 -15.76 -11.87 -34.29
C ALA A 426 -15.96 -12.22 -32.83
N GLY A 427 -17.22 -12.14 -32.37
CA GLY A 427 -17.61 -12.49 -31.00
C GLY A 427 -17.00 -11.55 -29.94
N PRO A 428 -16.97 -11.98 -28.69
CA PRO A 428 -16.34 -11.20 -27.63
C PRO A 428 -14.82 -11.27 -27.70
N TYR A 429 -14.16 -10.19 -27.32
CA TYR A 429 -12.71 -10.15 -27.18
C TYR A 429 -12.23 -11.17 -26.13
N ARG A 430 -11.17 -11.88 -26.45
CA ARG A 430 -10.54 -12.88 -25.58
C ARG A 430 -9.18 -12.32 -25.12
N PRO A 431 -9.12 -11.77 -23.90
CA PRO A 431 -7.97 -10.94 -23.46
C PRO A 431 -6.81 -11.77 -22.92
N THR A 432 -6.99 -13.06 -22.66
CA THR A 432 -6.00 -13.90 -21.96
C THR A 432 -5.59 -15.11 -22.80
N PHE A 433 -4.45 -15.66 -22.45
CA PHE A 433 -3.94 -16.93 -22.94
C PHE A 433 -3.36 -17.73 -21.78
N VAL A 434 -3.14 -19.04 -21.99
CA VAL A 434 -2.50 -19.90 -20.99
C VAL A 434 -1.06 -20.13 -21.37
N ASP A 435 -0.14 -19.83 -20.45
CA ASP A 435 1.27 -20.15 -20.57
C ASP A 435 1.78 -20.76 -19.26
N ALA A 436 2.55 -21.86 -19.35
CA ALA A 436 3.07 -22.60 -18.21
C ALA A 436 2.02 -22.90 -17.11
N GLY A 437 0.76 -23.14 -17.50
CA GLY A 437 -0.36 -23.42 -16.60
C GLY A 437 -0.93 -22.20 -15.88
N LEU A 438 -0.52 -20.98 -16.26
CA LEU A 438 -1.04 -19.71 -15.73
C LEU A 438 -1.93 -19.00 -16.76
N VAL A 439 -2.94 -18.29 -16.27
CA VAL A 439 -3.77 -17.40 -17.09
C VAL A 439 -3.05 -16.06 -17.21
N CYS A 440 -2.53 -15.78 -18.39
CA CYS A 440 -1.67 -14.63 -18.65
C CYS A 440 -2.39 -13.55 -19.47
N TRP A 441 -2.00 -12.31 -19.22
CA TRP A 441 -2.40 -11.14 -20.00
C TRP A 441 -1.26 -10.75 -20.95
N PRO A 442 -1.54 -10.38 -22.21
CA PRO A 442 -0.49 -9.89 -23.10
C PRO A 442 -0.10 -8.45 -22.76
N SER A 443 1.14 -8.09 -23.04
CA SER A 443 1.65 -6.72 -22.92
C SER A 443 1.08 -5.75 -23.96
N GLU A 444 0.54 -6.27 -25.04
CA GLU A 444 -0.18 -5.56 -26.09
C GLU A 444 -1.54 -6.25 -26.35
N PRO A 445 -2.51 -5.55 -26.96
CA PRO A 445 -3.74 -6.21 -27.40
C PRO A 445 -3.44 -7.38 -28.36
N PHE A 446 -4.33 -8.35 -28.42
CA PHE A 446 -4.35 -9.29 -29.55
C PHE A 446 -4.89 -8.57 -30.79
N TRP A 447 -3.98 -7.97 -31.55
CA TRP A 447 -4.30 -7.13 -32.71
C TRP A 447 -5.06 -7.90 -33.79
N ASP A 448 -4.83 -9.20 -33.90
CA ASP A 448 -5.51 -10.11 -34.83
C ASP A 448 -7.00 -10.34 -34.50
N GLN A 449 -7.44 -9.99 -33.31
CA GLN A 449 -8.86 -10.00 -32.92
C GLN A 449 -9.58 -8.69 -33.25
N LEU A 450 -8.86 -7.66 -33.65
CA LEU A 450 -9.41 -6.30 -33.84
C LEU A 450 -9.55 -5.97 -35.34
N VAL A 451 -10.67 -5.34 -35.69
CA VAL A 451 -10.84 -4.73 -37.00
C VAL A 451 -9.73 -3.68 -37.20
N ASP A 452 -9.05 -3.74 -38.33
CA ASP A 452 -7.89 -2.89 -38.62
C ASP A 452 -6.74 -2.98 -37.60
N GLY A 453 -6.63 -4.07 -36.85
CA GLY A 453 -5.69 -4.23 -35.73
C GLY A 453 -4.23 -3.94 -36.13
N GLU A 454 -3.76 -4.47 -37.26
CA GLU A 454 -2.39 -4.21 -37.74
C GLU A 454 -2.15 -2.73 -38.08
N ARG A 455 -3.16 -2.03 -38.60
CA ARG A 455 -3.07 -0.59 -38.85
C ARG A 455 -2.99 0.19 -37.53
N LEU A 456 -3.84 -0.13 -36.55
CA LEU A 456 -3.81 0.49 -35.23
C LEU A 456 -2.48 0.27 -34.53
N ARG A 457 -1.91 -0.95 -34.65
CA ARG A 457 -0.58 -1.27 -34.14
C ARG A 457 0.51 -0.44 -34.82
N ALA A 458 0.48 -0.33 -36.13
CA ALA A 458 1.46 0.44 -36.88
C ALA A 458 1.38 1.95 -36.59
N GLU A 459 0.20 2.46 -36.27
CA GLU A 459 -0.02 3.84 -35.82
C GLU A 459 0.44 4.07 -34.37
N GLY A 460 0.78 3.02 -33.62
CA GLY A 460 1.23 3.11 -32.23
C GLY A 460 0.13 3.47 -31.27
N VAL A 461 -1.12 3.07 -31.52
CA VAL A 461 -2.26 3.38 -30.64
C VAL A 461 -2.08 2.74 -29.27
N ASP A 462 -2.14 3.54 -28.23
CA ASP A 462 -2.15 3.13 -26.83
C ASP A 462 -3.54 3.34 -26.22
N PHE A 463 -4.32 2.28 -26.16
CA PHE A 463 -5.69 2.32 -25.63
C PHE A 463 -5.78 2.63 -24.13
N GLU A 464 -4.70 2.54 -23.39
CA GLU A 464 -4.66 2.84 -21.97
C GLU A 464 -4.25 4.30 -21.68
N SER A 465 -3.62 4.98 -22.65
CA SER A 465 -3.12 6.34 -22.47
C SER A 465 -4.22 7.40 -22.48
N HIS A 466 -4.14 8.33 -21.52
CA HIS A 466 -4.97 9.54 -21.49
C HIS A 466 -4.69 10.46 -22.68
N TRP A 467 -3.43 10.51 -23.14
CA TRP A 467 -2.96 11.41 -24.21
C TRP A 467 -3.02 10.80 -25.60
N ASP A 468 -3.48 9.55 -25.75
CA ASP A 468 -3.65 8.93 -27.07
C ASP A 468 -4.75 9.68 -27.85
N GLN A 469 -4.47 9.98 -29.13
CA GLN A 469 -5.35 10.77 -30.00
C GLN A 469 -6.28 9.91 -30.86
N HIS A 470 -6.16 8.58 -30.78
CA HIS A 470 -7.07 7.68 -31.46
C HIS A 470 -8.51 7.91 -31.04
N ARG A 471 -9.42 7.93 -32.01
CA ARG A 471 -10.86 8.09 -31.81
C ARG A 471 -11.60 6.84 -32.28
N GLY A 472 -12.44 6.33 -31.41
CA GLY A 472 -13.31 5.20 -31.67
C GLY A 472 -14.74 5.61 -31.97
N THR A 473 -15.67 4.66 -31.79
CA THR A 473 -17.10 4.86 -32.04
C THR A 473 -17.83 5.27 -30.76
N PRO A 474 -18.61 6.38 -30.77
CA PRO A 474 -19.43 6.74 -29.61
C PRO A 474 -20.47 5.66 -29.27
N VAL A 475 -20.59 5.36 -27.97
CA VAL A 475 -21.60 4.41 -27.42
C VAL A 475 -22.27 5.10 -26.23
N VAL A 476 -23.59 5.15 -26.23
CA VAL A 476 -24.37 5.72 -25.14
C VAL A 476 -25.22 4.61 -24.51
N LEU A 477 -25.00 4.37 -23.22
CA LEU A 477 -25.82 3.48 -22.40
C LEU A 477 -26.83 4.31 -21.61
N ARG A 478 -28.08 3.84 -21.54
CA ARG A 478 -29.16 4.54 -20.86
C ARG A 478 -29.70 3.75 -19.67
N ARG A 479 -29.94 4.46 -18.59
CA ARG A 479 -30.57 3.89 -17.39
C ARG A 479 -31.98 3.40 -17.70
N GLY A 480 -32.31 2.20 -17.17
CA GLY A 480 -33.59 1.51 -17.42
C GLY A 480 -33.66 0.73 -18.73
N VAL A 481 -32.63 0.84 -19.59
CA VAL A 481 -32.49 0.11 -20.84
C VAL A 481 -31.24 -0.78 -20.78
N ASP A 482 -30.09 -0.16 -20.67
CA ASP A 482 -28.79 -0.85 -20.70
C ASP A 482 -28.27 -1.17 -19.29
N PHE A 483 -28.60 -0.34 -18.32
CA PHE A 483 -28.28 -0.54 -16.91
C PHE A 483 -29.35 0.07 -16.00
N ASP A 484 -29.41 -0.39 -14.74
CA ASP A 484 -30.24 0.17 -13.68
C ASP A 484 -29.40 0.97 -12.67
N ARG A 485 -28.19 0.48 -12.36
CA ARG A 485 -27.23 1.15 -11.48
C ARG A 485 -25.83 1.05 -12.04
N VAL A 486 -24.98 1.97 -11.60
CA VAL A 486 -23.56 2.03 -11.94
C VAL A 486 -22.71 1.91 -10.68
N VAL A 487 -21.69 1.06 -10.73
CA VAL A 487 -20.55 1.09 -9.81
C VAL A 487 -19.40 1.79 -10.53
N SER A 488 -19.06 2.99 -10.09
CA SER A 488 -17.87 3.69 -10.58
C SER A 488 -16.65 3.18 -9.82
N ALA A 489 -15.84 2.40 -10.49
CA ALA A 489 -14.58 1.84 -9.98
C ALA A 489 -13.36 2.49 -10.66
N VAL A 490 -13.53 3.71 -11.15
CA VAL A 490 -12.46 4.52 -11.71
C VAL A 490 -11.72 5.30 -10.63
N ASP A 491 -10.49 5.65 -10.92
CA ASP A 491 -9.65 6.38 -9.99
C ASP A 491 -10.08 7.84 -9.82
N LEU A 492 -9.73 8.43 -8.68
CA LEU A 492 -10.09 9.82 -8.37
C LEU A 492 -9.50 10.81 -9.39
N GLY A 493 -8.33 10.50 -9.97
CA GLY A 493 -7.75 11.29 -11.05
C GLY A 493 -8.70 11.50 -12.23
N SER A 494 -9.56 10.51 -12.52
CA SER A 494 -10.57 10.59 -13.58
C SER A 494 -11.72 11.57 -13.29
N PHE A 495 -11.89 11.99 -12.04
CA PHE A 495 -12.87 13.03 -11.67
C PHE A 495 -12.34 14.45 -11.90
N LYS A 496 -11.03 14.61 -12.10
CA LYS A 496 -10.40 15.91 -12.29
C LYS A 496 -10.51 16.37 -13.75
N PRO A 497 -10.62 17.68 -14.01
CA PRO A 497 -10.74 18.21 -15.37
C PRO A 497 -9.42 18.26 -16.15
N LEU A 498 -8.40 17.57 -15.76
CA LEU A 498 -7.02 17.53 -16.20
C LEU A 498 -6.79 17.83 -17.68
N ASN A 499 -6.95 19.10 -18.06
CA ASN A 499 -6.74 19.60 -19.42
C ASN A 499 -7.44 18.77 -20.53
N SER A 500 -8.52 18.08 -20.16
CA SER A 500 -9.42 17.43 -21.09
C SER A 500 -10.12 18.49 -21.94
N VAL A 501 -10.20 18.26 -23.23
CA VAL A 501 -10.93 19.13 -24.16
C VAL A 501 -12.40 19.26 -23.75
N ASP A 502 -12.95 18.20 -23.16
CA ASP A 502 -14.35 18.08 -22.77
C ASP A 502 -14.59 18.37 -21.27
N GLY A 503 -13.56 18.78 -20.52
CA GLY A 503 -13.62 18.94 -19.07
C GLY A 503 -13.60 17.61 -18.31
N SER A 504 -14.06 17.58 -17.06
CA SER A 504 -14.17 16.34 -16.28
C SER A 504 -15.30 15.47 -16.83
N MET A 505 -15.01 14.16 -17.03
CA MET A 505 -16.04 13.19 -17.37
C MET A 505 -17.14 13.07 -16.31
N PHE A 506 -16.88 13.52 -15.08
CA PHE A 506 -17.81 13.55 -13.95
C PHE A 506 -18.33 14.97 -13.63
N ALA A 507 -18.27 15.93 -14.58
CA ALA A 507 -18.64 17.31 -14.32
C ALA A 507 -20.05 17.46 -13.75
N GLU A 508 -21.05 16.77 -14.31
CA GLU A 508 -22.43 16.82 -13.80
C GLU A 508 -22.54 16.18 -12.40
N VAL A 509 -21.82 15.10 -12.13
CA VAL A 509 -21.78 14.44 -10.82
C VAL A 509 -21.14 15.35 -9.77
N LEU A 510 -20.02 16.01 -10.10
CA LEU A 510 -19.34 16.95 -9.21
C LEU A 510 -20.22 18.18 -8.92
N ALA A 511 -20.97 18.68 -9.91
CA ALA A 511 -21.93 19.76 -9.72
C ALA A 511 -23.09 19.36 -8.78
N ALA A 512 -23.53 18.10 -8.86
CA ALA A 512 -24.59 17.56 -8.00
C ALA A 512 -24.12 17.13 -6.61
N SER A 513 -22.82 16.84 -6.43
CA SER A 513 -22.25 16.35 -5.18
C SER A 513 -21.11 17.24 -4.67
N PRO A 514 -21.39 18.27 -3.86
CA PRO A 514 -20.36 19.15 -3.31
C PRO A 514 -19.29 18.42 -2.48
N ARG A 515 -19.62 17.27 -1.89
CA ARG A 515 -18.66 16.44 -1.16
C ARG A 515 -17.63 15.84 -2.10
N LEU A 516 -18.06 15.24 -3.21
CA LEU A 516 -17.14 14.69 -4.22
C LEU A 516 -16.30 15.79 -4.87
N ALA A 517 -16.88 16.96 -5.13
CA ALA A 517 -16.15 18.10 -5.66
C ALA A 517 -15.02 18.54 -4.72
N ARG A 518 -15.32 18.68 -3.42
CA ARG A 518 -14.28 19.00 -2.41
C ARG A 518 -13.22 17.91 -2.28
N LEU A 519 -13.61 16.63 -2.33
CA LEU A 519 -12.66 15.53 -2.28
C LEU A 519 -11.73 15.54 -3.50
N ALA A 520 -12.29 15.67 -4.70
CA ALA A 520 -11.49 15.71 -5.93
C ALA A 520 -10.51 16.89 -5.96
N ASP A 521 -10.89 18.03 -5.34
CA ASP A 521 -10.01 19.19 -5.21
C ASP A 521 -8.93 18.98 -4.14
N ALA A 522 -9.29 18.42 -2.97
CA ALA A 522 -8.39 18.28 -1.82
C ALA A 522 -7.33 17.20 -2.00
N LEU A 523 -7.64 16.09 -2.70
CA LEU A 523 -6.71 14.98 -2.86
C LEU A 523 -5.82 15.17 -4.08
N PRO A 524 -4.49 15.32 -3.90
CA PRO A 524 -3.56 15.39 -5.02
C PRO A 524 -3.42 14.01 -5.68
N MET A 525 -3.13 14.03 -6.97
CA MET A 525 -2.63 12.84 -7.66
C MET A 525 -1.17 12.64 -7.32
N ILE A 526 -0.78 11.39 -7.13
CA ILE A 526 0.58 10.99 -6.82
C ILE A 526 1.08 10.08 -7.94
N PRO A 527 1.82 10.63 -8.91
CA PRO A 527 2.44 9.83 -9.95
C PRO A 527 3.56 8.99 -9.35
N SER A 528 3.74 7.80 -9.91
CA SER A 528 4.78 6.86 -9.48
C SER A 528 5.58 6.34 -10.66
N VAL A 529 6.66 5.65 -10.36
CA VAL A 529 7.52 5.01 -11.34
C VAL A 529 7.64 3.52 -11.07
N ALA A 530 7.83 2.75 -12.13
CA ALA A 530 8.16 1.34 -12.04
C ALA A 530 9.39 1.07 -12.89
N VAL A 531 10.37 0.40 -12.30
CA VAL A 531 11.61 -0.01 -12.96
C VAL A 531 11.84 -1.48 -12.66
N GLN A 532 12.07 -2.25 -13.71
CA GLN A 532 12.39 -3.66 -13.61
C GLN A 532 13.73 -3.93 -14.29
N TYR A 533 14.62 -4.62 -13.58
CA TYR A 533 15.91 -5.07 -14.10
C TYR A 533 16.01 -6.59 -14.04
N TRP A 534 16.18 -7.21 -15.22
CA TRP A 534 16.57 -8.60 -15.37
C TRP A 534 18.09 -8.67 -15.42
N MET A 535 18.73 -9.25 -14.40
CA MET A 535 20.17 -9.21 -14.21
C MET A 535 20.82 -10.57 -14.55
N GLY A 536 21.95 -10.54 -15.20
CA GLY A 536 22.75 -11.74 -15.48
C GLY A 536 23.28 -12.44 -14.22
N PRO A 537 23.81 -11.72 -13.22
CA PRO A 537 24.20 -12.30 -11.94
C PRO A 537 23.00 -12.66 -11.07
N THR A 538 23.21 -13.58 -10.10
CA THR A 538 22.29 -13.76 -8.97
C THR A 538 22.37 -12.56 -8.01
N LEU A 539 21.46 -12.48 -7.04
CA LEU A 539 21.49 -11.44 -6.02
C LEU A 539 22.83 -11.41 -5.25
N GLU A 540 23.34 -12.58 -4.87
CA GLU A 540 24.66 -12.72 -4.22
C GLU A 540 25.79 -12.39 -5.20
N GLY A 541 25.59 -12.70 -6.49
CA GLY A 541 26.51 -12.34 -7.56
C GLY A 541 26.61 -10.83 -7.76
N LEU A 542 25.56 -10.07 -7.46
CA LEU A 542 25.56 -8.60 -7.42
C LEU A 542 26.22 -8.05 -6.14
N GLY A 543 26.44 -8.92 -5.12
CA GLY A 543 27.11 -8.58 -3.87
C GLY A 543 26.18 -8.32 -2.69
N TRP A 544 24.89 -8.57 -2.82
CA TRP A 544 23.95 -8.53 -1.70
C TRP A 544 23.89 -9.87 -1.00
N THR A 545 24.12 -9.89 0.31
CA THR A 545 24.27 -11.14 1.11
C THR A 545 23.32 -11.25 2.29
N ALA A 546 22.48 -10.23 2.54
CA ALA A 546 21.58 -10.21 3.70
C ALA A 546 20.30 -11.05 3.53
N GLY A 547 20.11 -11.73 2.39
CA GLY A 547 18.91 -12.48 2.06
C GLY A 547 18.00 -11.72 1.09
N ARG A 548 16.82 -12.25 0.78
CA ARG A 548 15.87 -11.61 -0.16
C ARG A 548 15.34 -10.31 0.45
N PRO A 549 15.57 -9.15 -0.17
CA PRO A 549 15.11 -7.88 0.35
C PRO A 549 13.73 -7.48 -0.16
N ALA A 550 13.00 -6.75 0.70
CA ALA A 550 11.98 -5.77 0.32
C ALA A 550 12.37 -4.48 1.05
N MET A 551 13.20 -3.67 0.43
CA MET A 551 13.84 -2.49 1.02
C MET A 551 13.02 -1.24 0.76
N VAL A 552 13.01 -0.34 1.73
CA VAL A 552 12.46 1.02 1.60
C VAL A 552 13.51 2.07 1.93
N THR A 553 13.28 3.31 1.52
CA THR A 553 14.18 4.46 1.80
C THR A 553 15.60 4.25 1.27
N TRP A 554 15.75 3.62 0.10
CA TRP A 554 17.08 3.45 -0.48
C TRP A 554 17.62 4.78 -1.03
N ALA A 555 17.30 5.09 -2.26
CA ALA A 555 17.74 6.29 -2.94
C ALA A 555 16.64 6.80 -3.86
N TYR A 556 16.33 8.11 -3.75
CA TYR A 556 15.34 8.74 -4.60
C TYR A 556 15.83 8.80 -6.07
N PRO A 557 14.96 8.62 -7.08
CA PRO A 557 13.50 8.56 -6.99
C PRO A 557 12.90 7.16 -6.82
N GLN A 558 13.62 6.07 -7.08
CA GLN A 558 13.12 4.71 -6.83
C GLN A 558 13.68 4.19 -5.51
N ASP A 559 13.06 4.61 -4.43
CA ASP A 559 13.50 4.37 -3.06
C ASP A 559 13.00 3.05 -2.46
N VAL A 560 12.08 2.37 -3.14
CA VAL A 560 11.59 1.03 -2.76
C VAL A 560 12.11 -0.02 -3.74
N TRP A 561 12.75 -1.06 -3.21
CA TRP A 561 13.35 -2.15 -3.97
C TRP A 561 12.94 -3.51 -3.43
N ALA A 562 12.57 -4.45 -4.30
CA ALA A 562 12.38 -5.84 -3.94
C ALA A 562 13.05 -6.80 -4.93
N ASP A 563 13.54 -7.91 -4.40
CA ASP A 563 13.97 -9.06 -5.19
C ASP A 563 12.75 -9.89 -5.60
N MET A 564 12.46 -9.88 -6.90
CA MET A 564 11.34 -10.59 -7.52
C MET A 564 11.82 -11.78 -8.37
N THR A 565 12.99 -12.31 -8.08
CA THR A 565 13.63 -13.42 -8.84
C THR A 565 12.72 -14.63 -9.00
N ALA A 566 11.80 -14.88 -8.05
CA ALA A 566 10.85 -15.98 -8.14
C ALA A 566 9.93 -15.89 -9.39
N VAL A 567 9.72 -14.72 -9.95
CA VAL A 567 8.88 -14.52 -11.15
C VAL A 567 9.56 -15.13 -12.39
N LEU A 568 10.89 -15.17 -12.45
CA LEU A 568 11.65 -15.69 -13.59
C LEU A 568 11.28 -17.14 -13.96
N GLN A 569 10.86 -17.96 -13.01
CA GLN A 569 10.48 -19.36 -13.26
C GLN A 569 9.30 -19.52 -14.23
N HIS A 570 8.54 -18.45 -14.44
CA HIS A 570 7.38 -18.41 -15.32
C HIS A 570 7.64 -17.64 -16.62
N GLU A 571 8.86 -17.19 -16.85
CA GLU A 571 9.30 -16.54 -18.08
C GLU A 571 10.07 -17.52 -18.99
N ALA A 572 10.14 -17.25 -20.29
CA ALA A 572 10.65 -18.20 -21.28
C ALA A 572 12.10 -17.91 -21.70
N TRP A 573 12.93 -17.43 -20.78
CA TRP A 573 14.35 -17.15 -21.05
C TRP A 573 15.14 -18.42 -21.41
N GLN A 574 15.99 -18.31 -22.41
CA GLN A 574 16.83 -19.41 -22.89
C GLN A 574 18.23 -18.91 -23.29
N GLY A 575 19.22 -19.80 -23.23
CA GLY A 575 20.56 -19.51 -23.68
C GLY A 575 21.43 -18.70 -22.70
N PRO A 576 22.57 -18.15 -23.17
CA PRO A 576 23.57 -17.51 -22.30
C PRO A 576 23.11 -16.19 -21.70
N ASP A 577 22.11 -15.55 -22.29
CA ASP A 577 21.57 -14.28 -21.83
C ASP A 577 20.42 -14.44 -20.82
N THR A 578 20.17 -15.66 -20.35
CA THR A 578 19.17 -15.92 -19.31
C THR A 578 19.49 -15.14 -18.03
N PRO A 579 18.58 -14.29 -17.54
CA PRO A 579 18.77 -13.60 -16.27
C PRO A 579 18.72 -14.58 -15.12
N ARG A 580 19.48 -14.29 -14.06
CA ARG A 580 19.52 -15.10 -12.83
C ARG A 580 18.95 -14.38 -11.62
N SER A 581 18.63 -13.09 -11.79
CA SER A 581 17.84 -12.35 -10.79
C SER A 581 16.98 -11.29 -11.46
N LEU A 582 15.90 -10.93 -10.80
CA LEU A 582 14.93 -9.93 -11.22
C LEU A 582 14.63 -8.99 -10.07
N HIS A 583 14.71 -7.70 -10.32
CA HIS A 583 14.57 -6.68 -9.31
C HIS A 583 13.57 -5.62 -9.74
N TYR A 584 12.63 -5.32 -8.85
CA TYR A 584 11.65 -4.25 -9.04
C TYR A 584 12.00 -3.07 -8.15
N PHE A 585 11.97 -1.89 -8.75
CA PHE A 585 12.12 -0.61 -8.07
C PHE A 585 10.89 0.25 -8.33
N THR A 586 10.45 0.95 -7.31
CA THR A 586 9.35 1.89 -7.41
C THR A 586 9.57 3.06 -6.45
N GLY A 587 8.83 4.13 -6.67
CA GLY A 587 8.84 5.32 -5.84
C GLY A 587 7.90 6.37 -6.39
N VAL A 588 7.75 7.45 -5.67
CA VAL A 588 7.02 8.61 -6.16
C VAL A 588 7.85 9.31 -7.24
N TRP A 589 7.18 9.73 -8.29
CA TRP A 589 7.81 10.57 -9.28
C TRP A 589 7.47 12.02 -8.98
N GLY A 590 8.42 12.78 -8.41
CA GLY A 590 8.26 14.19 -8.10
C GLY A 590 7.79 14.94 -9.33
N ALA A 591 6.49 15.17 -9.38
CA ALA A 591 5.85 15.70 -10.56
C ALA A 591 6.49 17.04 -10.89
N LYS A 592 7.06 17.13 -12.05
CA LYS A 592 7.04 18.40 -12.73
C LYS A 592 5.55 18.67 -12.96
N THR A 593 4.98 19.53 -12.13
CA THR A 593 3.58 19.94 -12.16
C THR A 593 3.12 20.42 -13.53
N ASP A 594 4.07 20.83 -14.38
CA ASP A 594 3.88 21.22 -15.77
C ASP A 594 3.42 20.08 -16.70
N LEU A 595 3.65 18.78 -16.40
CA LEU A 595 3.11 17.71 -17.21
C LEU A 595 1.58 17.68 -17.21
N TYR A 596 0.97 17.87 -16.05
CA TYR A 596 -0.49 17.94 -15.96
C TYR A 596 -1.07 19.28 -16.44
N ALA A 597 -0.21 20.29 -16.65
CA ALA A 597 -0.60 21.54 -17.32
C ALA A 597 -0.61 21.39 -18.85
N ARG A 598 -0.05 20.31 -19.42
CA ARG A 598 -0.08 20.05 -20.84
C ARG A 598 -1.50 19.67 -21.30
N PRO A 599 -1.96 20.15 -22.45
CA PRO A 599 -3.29 19.81 -22.95
C PRO A 599 -3.40 18.30 -23.25
N ALA A 600 -4.58 17.71 -23.13
CA ALA A 600 -4.84 16.32 -23.47
C ALA A 600 -4.47 15.95 -24.93
N THR A 601 -4.36 16.95 -25.81
CA THR A 601 -3.91 16.81 -27.20
C THR A 601 -2.39 16.70 -27.35
N ALA A 602 -1.61 16.87 -26.29
CA ALA A 602 -0.15 16.76 -26.31
C ALA A 602 0.28 15.26 -26.25
N ALA A 603 0.18 14.60 -27.38
CA ALA A 603 0.43 13.16 -27.54
C ALA A 603 1.85 12.71 -27.12
N ASP A 604 2.82 13.62 -27.08
CA ASP A 604 4.21 13.38 -26.67
C ASP A 604 4.41 13.34 -25.14
N THR A 605 3.37 13.63 -24.34
CA THR A 605 3.46 13.68 -22.86
C THR A 605 3.98 12.40 -22.23
N PRO A 606 3.51 11.18 -22.60
CA PRO A 606 4.06 9.94 -22.05
C PRO A 606 5.53 9.73 -22.36
N ALA A 607 5.96 10.09 -23.58
CA ALA A 607 7.35 9.96 -23.98
C ALA A 607 8.28 10.91 -23.20
N ILE A 608 7.83 12.15 -22.94
CA ILE A 608 8.57 13.11 -22.12
C ILE A 608 8.69 12.59 -20.68
N ALA A 609 7.61 12.06 -20.11
CA ALA A 609 7.62 11.50 -18.77
C ALA A 609 8.57 10.30 -18.66
N LEU A 610 8.51 9.38 -19.61
CA LEU A 610 9.40 8.21 -19.64
C LEU A 610 10.87 8.60 -19.80
N ALA A 611 11.18 9.59 -20.63
CA ALA A 611 12.54 10.10 -20.79
C ALA A 611 13.08 10.70 -19.49
N ASP A 612 12.27 11.44 -18.74
CA ASP A 612 12.66 12.00 -17.43
C ASP A 612 12.88 10.89 -16.39
N VAL A 613 11.98 9.91 -16.31
CA VAL A 613 12.14 8.73 -15.45
C VAL A 613 13.44 7.99 -15.78
N THR A 614 13.71 7.74 -17.05
CA THR A 614 14.91 7.04 -17.48
C THR A 614 16.17 7.81 -17.05
N ALA A 615 16.24 9.09 -17.34
CA ALA A 615 17.39 9.92 -16.98
C ALA A 615 17.66 9.98 -15.47
N ARG A 616 16.60 10.10 -14.65
CA ARG A 616 16.74 10.10 -13.19
C ARG A 616 17.14 8.74 -12.66
N THR A 617 16.59 7.66 -13.21
CA THR A 617 16.96 6.29 -12.85
C THR A 617 18.43 6.02 -13.16
N ASP A 618 18.88 6.39 -14.34
CA ASP A 618 20.29 6.24 -14.72
C ASP A 618 21.22 7.00 -13.79
N ALA A 619 20.89 8.25 -13.47
CA ALA A 619 21.67 9.06 -12.53
C ALA A 619 21.68 8.48 -11.09
N GLN A 620 20.56 7.94 -10.64
CA GLN A 620 20.44 7.27 -9.34
C GLN A 620 21.33 6.03 -9.27
N PHE A 621 21.23 5.15 -10.28
CA PHE A 621 22.00 3.92 -10.31
C PHE A 621 23.49 4.20 -10.47
N ASP A 622 23.89 5.12 -11.33
CA ASP A 622 25.29 5.50 -11.47
C ASP A 622 25.90 6.01 -10.16
N ARG A 623 25.11 6.67 -9.33
CA ARG A 623 25.58 7.22 -8.06
C ARG A 623 25.50 6.24 -6.88
N TYR A 624 24.44 5.43 -6.81
CA TYR A 624 24.09 4.72 -5.58
C TYR A 624 24.07 3.20 -5.69
N VAL A 625 24.18 2.62 -6.89
CA VAL A 625 24.08 1.16 -7.08
C VAL A 625 25.03 0.36 -6.20
N GLY A 626 26.23 0.88 -5.96
CA GLY A 626 27.24 0.23 -5.10
C GLY A 626 26.81 0.03 -3.65
N THR A 627 25.78 0.73 -3.18
CA THR A 627 25.27 0.58 -1.82
C THR A 627 24.40 -0.66 -1.63
N ILE A 628 23.78 -1.16 -2.71
CA ILE A 628 22.97 -2.38 -2.72
C ILE A 628 23.62 -3.50 -3.54
N TRP A 629 24.28 -3.16 -4.65
CA TRP A 629 24.96 -4.11 -5.55
C TRP A 629 26.42 -3.73 -5.75
N PRO A 630 27.29 -3.94 -4.75
CA PRO A 630 28.68 -3.49 -4.81
C PRO A 630 29.50 -4.12 -5.95
N LYS A 631 29.07 -5.29 -6.46
CA LYS A 631 29.71 -5.95 -7.61
C LYS A 631 29.12 -5.53 -8.96
N ALA A 632 28.14 -4.64 -8.96
CA ALA A 632 27.57 -4.07 -10.17
C ALA A 632 28.09 -2.66 -10.48
N VAL A 633 29.19 -2.28 -9.85
CA VAL A 633 29.89 -1.02 -10.15
C VAL A 633 30.94 -1.27 -11.23
N ALA A 634 30.86 -0.51 -12.32
CA ALA A 634 31.81 -0.58 -13.40
C ALA A 634 33.21 -0.12 -12.98
N ALA A 635 34.26 -0.60 -13.65
CA ALA A 635 35.65 -0.17 -13.36
C ALA A 635 35.87 1.35 -13.53
N THR A 636 35.06 1.99 -14.35
CA THR A 636 35.08 3.46 -14.57
C THR A 636 34.21 4.22 -13.57
N GLY A 637 33.57 3.53 -12.61
CA GLY A 637 32.51 4.05 -11.75
C GLY A 637 31.15 3.98 -12.42
N GLY A 638 30.07 4.14 -11.62
CA GLY A 638 28.70 4.04 -12.08
C GLY A 638 28.19 2.60 -12.23
N PHE A 639 26.97 2.46 -12.73
CA PHE A 639 26.31 1.17 -12.87
C PHE A 639 26.85 0.39 -14.08
N ASP A 640 27.27 -0.84 -13.86
CA ASP A 640 27.71 -1.74 -14.94
C ASP A 640 26.50 -2.31 -15.70
N ARG A 641 26.10 -1.60 -16.75
CA ARG A 641 24.95 -1.97 -17.60
C ARG A 641 25.18 -3.23 -18.44
N SER A 642 26.42 -3.72 -18.54
CA SER A 642 26.71 -5.01 -19.20
C SER A 642 26.11 -6.20 -18.47
N LEU A 643 25.81 -6.04 -17.19
CA LEU A 643 25.14 -7.06 -16.35
C LEU A 643 23.65 -7.15 -16.59
N VAL A 644 23.04 -6.14 -17.22
CA VAL A 644 21.60 -6.09 -17.51
C VAL A 644 21.28 -6.94 -18.72
N ARG A 645 20.34 -7.86 -18.60
CA ARG A 645 19.83 -8.68 -19.70
C ARG A 645 18.58 -8.08 -20.34
N SER A 646 17.75 -7.45 -19.53
CA SER A 646 16.58 -6.71 -19.98
C SER A 646 16.22 -5.67 -18.95
N GLN A 647 15.53 -4.61 -19.38
CA GLN A 647 14.98 -3.60 -18.48
C GLN A 647 13.59 -3.17 -18.96
N TYR A 648 12.77 -2.74 -18.02
CA TYR A 648 11.50 -2.10 -18.30
C TYR A 648 11.36 -0.90 -17.36
N MET A 649 10.95 0.22 -17.92
CA MET A 649 10.69 1.45 -17.17
C MET A 649 9.33 1.98 -17.55
N ARG A 650 8.59 2.47 -16.57
CA ARG A 650 7.26 3.05 -16.74
C ARG A 650 7.11 4.28 -15.86
N ALA A 651 6.55 5.33 -16.44
CA ALA A 651 6.04 6.49 -15.73
C ALA A 651 4.52 6.34 -15.60
N ASN A 652 4.02 6.14 -14.38
CA ASN A 652 2.58 6.06 -14.08
C ASN A 652 2.03 7.47 -13.89
N VAL A 653 1.78 8.15 -15.00
CA VAL A 653 1.39 9.56 -15.05
C VAL A 653 -0.03 9.77 -15.57
N ASP A 654 -0.65 8.74 -16.11
CA ASP A 654 -2.05 8.79 -16.51
C ASP A 654 -2.94 9.07 -15.29
N PRO A 655 -3.97 9.92 -15.41
CA PRO A 655 -4.86 10.25 -14.30
C PRO A 655 -5.48 9.02 -13.63
N ALA A 656 -5.77 7.97 -14.39
CA ALA A 656 -6.33 6.71 -13.90
C ALA A 656 -5.28 5.80 -13.20
N GLU A 657 -3.99 6.10 -13.34
CA GLU A 657 -2.89 5.29 -12.78
C GLU A 657 -2.22 5.92 -11.57
N CYS A 658 -2.43 7.22 -11.34
CA CYS A 658 -1.87 7.90 -10.17
C CYS A 658 -2.41 7.33 -8.85
N CYS A 659 -1.54 7.27 -7.86
CA CYS A 659 -1.93 6.89 -6.51
C CYS A 659 -2.71 8.02 -5.84
N VAL A 660 -3.47 7.66 -4.80
CA VAL A 660 -4.19 8.61 -3.95
C VAL A 660 -3.65 8.46 -2.53
N GLY A 661 -3.08 9.52 -2.00
CA GLY A 661 -2.59 9.58 -0.63
C GLY A 661 -3.69 9.89 0.38
N SER A 662 -3.26 10.02 1.63
CA SER A 662 -4.09 10.47 2.75
C SER A 662 -3.48 11.72 3.38
N PRO A 663 -3.52 12.87 2.66
CA PRO A 663 -3.05 14.13 3.21
C PRO A 663 -3.87 14.53 4.43
N THR A 664 -3.29 15.35 5.26
CA THR A 664 -3.88 15.85 6.51
C THR A 664 -5.32 16.34 6.30
N ASP A 665 -6.24 15.89 7.17
CA ASP A 665 -7.66 16.26 7.22
C ASP A 665 -8.52 15.83 6.01
N THR A 666 -8.08 14.85 5.22
CA THR A 666 -8.83 14.42 4.03
C THR A 666 -9.70 13.18 4.25
N ALA A 667 -9.44 12.35 5.24
CA ALA A 667 -10.24 11.14 5.51
C ALA A 667 -11.73 11.44 5.72
N ARG A 668 -12.06 12.56 6.40
CA ARG A 668 -13.44 12.99 6.61
C ARG A 668 -14.21 13.35 5.32
N LEU A 669 -13.49 13.65 4.24
CA LEU A 669 -14.08 13.95 2.94
C LEU A 669 -14.42 12.69 2.17
N ARG A 670 -13.76 11.56 2.46
CA ARG A 670 -13.97 10.31 1.73
C ARG A 670 -15.40 9.80 1.93
N PRO A 671 -16.17 9.59 0.84
CA PRO A 671 -17.51 9.04 0.92
C PRO A 671 -17.47 7.54 1.18
N ARG A 672 -18.53 6.99 1.76
CA ARG A 672 -18.81 5.56 1.66
C ARG A 672 -19.32 5.22 0.26
N ALA A 673 -19.33 3.94 -0.08
CA ALA A 673 -19.74 3.48 -1.42
C ALA A 673 -21.11 4.02 -1.87
N ALA A 674 -22.09 4.10 -0.97
CA ALA A 674 -23.45 4.57 -1.27
C ALA A 674 -23.63 6.11 -1.13
N GLU A 675 -22.57 6.85 -0.79
CA GLU A 675 -22.64 8.29 -0.51
C GLU A 675 -22.15 9.15 -1.66
N SER A 676 -22.38 8.74 -2.90
CA SER A 676 -22.03 9.53 -4.09
C SER A 676 -22.77 10.87 -4.17
N GLY A 677 -23.94 10.97 -3.54
CA GLY A 677 -24.88 12.10 -3.70
C GLY A 677 -25.69 12.03 -5.00
N VAL A 678 -25.54 10.97 -5.79
CA VAL A 678 -26.25 10.76 -7.06
C VAL A 678 -27.01 9.45 -7.03
N ASP A 679 -28.33 9.49 -7.25
CA ASP A 679 -29.15 8.30 -7.32
C ASP A 679 -28.74 7.41 -8.49
N GLY A 680 -28.54 6.12 -8.21
CA GLY A 680 -28.09 5.12 -9.19
C GLY A 680 -26.58 5.00 -9.35
N LEU A 681 -25.77 5.84 -8.65
CA LEU A 681 -24.31 5.79 -8.69
C LEU A 681 -23.73 5.30 -7.35
N VAL A 682 -22.98 4.22 -7.39
CA VAL A 682 -22.22 3.65 -6.28
C VAL A 682 -20.73 3.81 -6.57
N LEU A 683 -19.92 4.03 -5.54
CA LEU A 683 -18.48 4.30 -5.65
C LEU A 683 -17.66 3.10 -5.16
N ALA A 684 -16.57 2.78 -5.87
CA ALA A 684 -15.57 1.82 -5.44
C ALA A 684 -14.17 2.37 -5.77
N GLY A 685 -13.19 2.10 -4.92
CA GLY A 685 -11.81 2.54 -5.11
C GLY A 685 -11.08 2.77 -3.81
N ASN A 686 -9.76 2.94 -3.89
CA ASN A 686 -8.89 3.21 -2.74
C ASN A 686 -9.10 4.59 -2.11
N TRP A 687 -9.84 5.46 -2.75
CA TRP A 687 -10.23 6.79 -2.27
C TRP A 687 -11.61 6.80 -1.59
N VAL A 688 -12.34 5.70 -1.64
CA VAL A 688 -13.63 5.51 -0.97
C VAL A 688 -13.39 5.00 0.44
N ARG A 689 -14.20 5.44 1.40
CA ARG A 689 -14.09 5.01 2.79
C ARG A 689 -14.57 3.56 2.94
N ASN A 690 -13.65 2.69 3.32
CA ASN A 690 -13.89 1.27 3.54
C ASN A 690 -13.74 0.96 5.04
N GLY A 691 -14.80 1.01 5.79
CA GLY A 691 -14.89 0.53 7.17
C GLY A 691 -14.03 1.26 8.20
#